data_960d51a33383a831e80d99110b9e571e
#
_entry.id   960d51a33383a831e80d99110b9e571e
#
_cell.length_a   1.000
_cell.length_b   1.000
_cell.length_c   1.000
_cell.angle_alpha   90.00
_cell.angle_beta   90.00
_cell.angle_gamma   90.00
#
_symmetry.space_group_name_H-M   'P 1'
#
loop_
_entity.id
_entity.type
_entity.pdbx_description
1 polymer ?
#
loop_
_entity_poly.entity_id
_entity_poly.type
_entity_poly.pdbx_seq_one_letter_code
_entity_poly.pdbx_strand_id
1 'polypeptide(L)'
;MSRRRQLIGALLVTAAVLAGMPTGVQAGERHRPESRRSFDLQAHRGGLGLRVENTLASFGNALQLGVSTLELDVQVTEDRQVVVTHDRRVTGTKCVDTAPATPNDPEFPYVGKYVNTLTLAQVRTLDCGTKTLADKPGQLAVPGAPMPLLREVLALVNRYRADDVMLNVETKVEAGAPTETAPREQFVQLTAAEIRAAGLLRQVTIQSFDWGALMRMRQVEPRLPLVALTNYDFLQTGQPGASPWLGGLDIDDFGGDPIKAIKTFGATAFSPVHGFPQNGTVTDPGYRPYVTKEMVAHAHRNGIKVVPWTIDDVPTMAKLLDDGVDGIITDYPDRLRALLAERRIALPKGYAAPFDIQAHRGGRATRPENTLPAFANALGNPAISTLELDTGVTRDGHLVVLHDRTVNGSHCEDTAPVRPGDPAFPYVGKRVHDLTLAQLRTIDCGSKTLPELPEQVAVPGARIPTLDEVFDLVGRSGRRDVRLNIETKLSPLVADTEPYRSFTAKLVRAVERAGFVDRVTIQSFDWRTITYARDLNRRIETVALVWQYGPAECASLADECSLQAVYGDRSVRSPWTAGLDWWRYRDLGKLVRASGAGTVSANWQVHDPAQGTVPSADWYLRQDPAYFHGPTVADLQRRSGLKVVPYTVDDPAVMQRVIDLGVDGIITDYPERLVAVAIRNGLR
;
A
#
# COMPACT_ATOMS: atom_id res chain seq x y z
N MET A 1 51.42 -21.82 -35.22
CA MET A 1 50.93 -22.71 -36.30
C MET A 1 49.44 -22.40 -36.50
N SER A 2 49.07 -21.44 -37.42
CA SER A 2 48.78 -21.61 -38.84
C SER A 2 47.56 -22.53 -39.08
N ARG A 3 46.41 -22.08 -39.58
CA ARG A 3 45.96 -21.43 -40.85
C ARG A 3 44.45 -21.16 -40.74
N ARG A 4 43.87 -20.02 -40.94
CA ARG A 4 43.46 -19.31 -42.17
C ARG A 4 42.85 -20.17 -43.29
N ARG A 5 41.58 -19.83 -43.69
CA ARG A 5 41.02 -19.62 -45.04
C ARG A 5 39.52 -19.33 -44.89
N GLN A 6 38.96 -18.19 -45.19
CA GLN A 6 38.77 -17.38 -46.41
C GLN A 6 37.99 -18.07 -47.53
N LEU A 7 36.89 -17.39 -47.89
CA LEU A 7 36.38 -16.93 -49.22
C LEU A 7 35.32 -17.82 -49.85
N ILE A 8 34.26 -17.39 -50.50
CA ILE A 8 33.86 -16.46 -51.60
C ILE A 8 32.34 -16.68 -51.77
N GLY A 9 31.37 -15.84 -51.88
CA GLY A 9 31.15 -14.78 -52.84
C GLY A 9 30.39 -15.23 -54.10
N ALA A 10 29.11 -14.83 -54.32
CA ALA A 10 28.54 -14.71 -55.67
C ALA A 10 27.38 -13.71 -55.67
N LEU A 11 27.54 -12.65 -56.41
CA LEU A 11 26.50 -11.76 -56.93
C LEU A 11 25.77 -12.46 -58.10
N LEU A 12 24.48 -12.17 -58.27
CA LEU A 12 23.83 -12.22 -59.56
C LEU A 12 22.80 -11.08 -59.71
N VAL A 13 23.04 -10.25 -60.69
CA VAL A 13 22.25 -9.15 -61.21
C VAL A 13 21.38 -9.68 -62.36
N THR A 14 20.12 -9.29 -62.48
CA THR A 14 19.39 -9.14 -63.75
C THR A 14 18.17 -8.27 -63.54
N ALA A 15 18.16 -7.12 -64.01
CA ALA A 15 17.66 -6.46 -65.21
C ALA A 15 16.13 -6.19 -65.19
N ALA A 16 15.84 -4.93 -65.41
CA ALA A 16 14.56 -4.24 -65.43
C ALA A 16 13.70 -4.57 -66.71
N VAL A 17 12.39 -4.47 -66.55
CA VAL A 17 11.48 -4.08 -67.64
C VAL A 17 10.52 -3.01 -67.15
N LEU A 18 10.53 -1.88 -67.83
CA LEU A 18 9.59 -0.76 -67.71
C LEU A 18 8.29 -1.12 -68.48
N ALA A 19 7.13 -0.85 -67.87
CA ALA A 19 5.96 -0.36 -68.62
C ALA A 19 4.86 0.15 -67.71
N GLY A 20 4.38 1.38 -67.92
CA GLY A 20 2.99 1.78 -67.72
C GLY A 20 2.63 2.47 -66.43
N MET A 21 2.67 3.81 -66.36
CA MET A 21 1.84 4.62 -65.45
C MET A 21 0.35 4.60 -65.89
N PRO A 22 -0.57 4.69 -64.92
CA PRO A 22 -1.45 5.84 -64.91
C PRO A 22 -1.56 6.53 -63.54
N THR A 23 -1.45 7.83 -63.61
CA THR A 23 -2.07 8.95 -62.89
C THR A 23 -2.76 8.71 -61.55
N GLY A 24 -2.25 9.36 -60.50
CA GLY A 24 -3.03 10.18 -59.56
C GLY A 24 -3.99 9.47 -58.62
N VAL A 25 -3.47 9.01 -57.47
CA VAL A 25 -4.27 8.98 -56.24
C VAL A 25 -3.54 9.81 -55.20
N GLN A 26 -4.15 10.95 -54.84
CA GLN A 26 -3.73 11.74 -53.68
C GLN A 26 -3.62 10.81 -52.46
N ALA A 27 -2.44 10.71 -51.90
CA ALA A 27 -2.23 10.10 -50.59
C ALA A 27 -2.98 10.95 -49.57
N GLY A 28 -4.13 10.50 -49.13
CA GLY A 28 -4.80 11.05 -47.99
C GLY A 28 -3.82 11.03 -46.81
N GLU A 29 -3.53 12.20 -46.29
CA GLU A 29 -2.85 12.34 -45.01
C GLU A 29 -3.57 11.45 -44.00
N ARG A 30 -2.93 10.34 -43.64
CA ARG A 30 -3.35 9.58 -42.46
C ARG A 30 -3.16 10.55 -41.27
N HIS A 31 -4.25 11.14 -40.79
CA HIS A 31 -4.31 11.72 -39.49
C HIS A 31 -3.72 10.69 -38.51
N ARG A 32 -2.52 10.94 -38.00
CA ARG A 32 -2.07 10.32 -36.75
C ARG A 32 -3.18 10.66 -35.75
N PRO A 33 -3.73 9.68 -35.03
CA PRO A 33 -4.62 10.01 -33.93
C PRO A 33 -3.84 10.96 -33.01
N GLU A 34 -4.33 12.18 -32.83
CA GLU A 34 -3.86 13.09 -31.79
C GLU A 34 -3.80 12.24 -30.51
N SER A 35 -2.64 12.18 -29.90
CA SER A 35 -2.51 11.59 -28.57
C SER A 35 -3.56 12.32 -27.74
N ARG A 36 -4.60 11.59 -27.27
CA ARG A 36 -5.62 12.17 -26.40
C ARG A 36 -4.86 12.83 -25.26
N ARG A 37 -4.86 14.14 -25.20
CA ARG A 37 -4.27 14.89 -24.08
C ARG A 37 -4.94 14.37 -22.82
N SER A 38 -4.17 13.77 -21.93
CA SER A 38 -4.65 13.40 -20.61
C SER A 38 -4.80 14.68 -19.80
N PHE A 39 -6.00 14.93 -19.28
CA PHE A 39 -6.24 16.05 -18.39
C PHE A 39 -5.58 15.80 -17.03
N ASP A 40 -4.93 16.83 -16.45
CA ASP A 40 -4.26 16.70 -15.17
C ASP A 40 -5.25 16.90 -14.00
N LEU A 41 -5.75 15.79 -13.48
CA LEU A 41 -6.60 15.74 -12.30
C LEU A 41 -5.72 15.70 -11.06
N GLN A 42 -5.62 16.81 -10.32
CA GLN A 42 -4.79 16.92 -9.13
C GLN A 42 -5.64 16.83 -7.85
N ALA A 43 -5.30 15.88 -6.98
CA ALA A 43 -5.91 15.74 -5.65
C ALA A 43 -5.22 16.67 -4.67
N HIS A 44 -5.85 17.83 -4.35
CA HIS A 44 -5.38 18.84 -3.41
C HIS A 44 -5.15 18.22 -2.02
N ARG A 45 -3.92 18.20 -1.54
CA ARG A 45 -3.51 17.58 -0.26
C ARG A 45 -3.98 16.13 -0.11
N GLY A 46 -4.01 15.39 -1.24
CA GLY A 46 -4.53 14.03 -1.31
C GLY A 46 -6.04 13.91 -1.46
N GLY A 47 -6.77 15.01 -1.74
CA GLY A 47 -8.23 15.04 -1.84
C GLY A 47 -8.89 15.28 -0.49
N LEU A 48 -8.60 16.43 0.10
CA LEU A 48 -8.99 16.77 1.47
C LEU A 48 -10.51 16.79 1.71
N GLY A 49 -11.33 16.94 0.68
CA GLY A 49 -12.78 16.84 0.82
C GLY A 49 -13.27 15.41 1.11
N LEU A 50 -12.44 14.39 0.87
CA LEU A 50 -12.76 12.97 1.08
C LEU A 50 -12.12 12.39 2.35
N ARG A 51 -10.87 12.75 2.63
CA ARG A 51 -10.13 12.34 3.84
C ARG A 51 -9.30 13.49 4.36
N VAL A 52 -8.98 13.44 5.66
CA VAL A 52 -8.16 14.48 6.29
C VAL A 52 -6.86 14.71 5.52
N GLU A 53 -6.60 15.98 5.22
CA GLU A 53 -5.53 16.47 4.34
C GLU A 53 -4.13 16.03 4.73
N ASN A 54 -3.25 15.93 3.73
CA ASN A 54 -1.82 15.71 3.92
C ASN A 54 -1.48 14.49 4.80
N THR A 55 -2.36 13.48 4.84
CA THR A 55 -2.13 12.20 5.50
C THR A 55 -1.76 11.13 4.47
N LEU A 56 -1.02 10.11 4.89
CA LEU A 56 -0.78 8.94 4.01
C LEU A 56 -2.11 8.32 3.56
N ALA A 57 -3.13 8.35 4.42
CA ALA A 57 -4.47 7.86 4.10
C ALA A 57 -5.15 8.63 2.96
N SER A 58 -5.02 9.97 2.92
CA SER A 58 -5.59 10.77 1.82
C SER A 58 -4.87 10.47 0.49
N PHE A 59 -3.55 10.38 0.51
CA PHE A 59 -2.77 10.02 -0.68
C PHE A 59 -3.05 8.60 -1.17
N GLY A 60 -3.15 7.62 -0.26
CA GLY A 60 -3.53 6.25 -0.60
C GLY A 60 -4.93 6.18 -1.22
N ASN A 61 -5.89 6.92 -0.65
CA ASN A 61 -7.25 7.04 -1.21
C ASN A 61 -7.26 7.65 -2.61
N ALA A 62 -6.48 8.72 -2.84
CA ALA A 62 -6.36 9.34 -4.15
C ALA A 62 -5.73 8.40 -5.20
N LEU A 63 -4.70 7.63 -4.82
CA LEU A 63 -4.11 6.59 -5.67
C LEU A 63 -5.13 5.52 -6.06
N GLN A 64 -5.94 5.06 -5.09
CA GLN A 64 -6.97 4.04 -5.34
C GLN A 64 -8.10 4.59 -6.21
N LEU A 65 -8.52 5.82 -5.97
CA LEU A 65 -9.52 6.51 -6.79
C LEU A 65 -9.05 6.66 -8.25
N GLY A 66 -7.78 6.91 -8.46
CA GLY A 66 -7.18 7.18 -9.76
C GLY A 66 -7.15 8.68 -10.07
N VAL A 67 -6.06 9.32 -9.72
CA VAL A 67 -5.73 10.71 -10.03
C VAL A 67 -4.48 10.77 -10.91
N SER A 68 -4.28 11.86 -11.64
CA SER A 68 -3.06 12.09 -12.42
C SER A 68 -1.92 12.55 -11.52
N THR A 69 -2.26 13.36 -10.51
CA THR A 69 -1.28 14.04 -9.67
C THR A 69 -1.75 14.08 -8.22
N LEU A 70 -0.87 13.72 -7.30
CA LEU A 70 -1.01 14.02 -5.88
C LEU A 70 -0.43 15.41 -5.65
N GLU A 71 -1.24 16.32 -5.14
CA GLU A 71 -0.76 17.62 -4.70
C GLU A 71 -0.57 17.59 -3.19
N LEU A 72 0.53 18.18 -2.68
CA LEU A 72 0.92 18.19 -1.29
C LEU A 72 1.80 19.38 -0.91
N ASP A 73 1.74 19.73 0.37
CA ASP A 73 2.47 20.85 0.95
C ASP A 73 3.59 20.37 1.86
N VAL A 74 4.76 21.00 1.83
CA VAL A 74 5.83 20.67 2.76
C VAL A 74 6.26 21.85 3.62
N GLN A 75 6.59 21.52 4.88
CA GLN A 75 7.25 22.39 5.84
C GLN A 75 8.56 21.73 6.32
N VAL A 76 9.45 22.48 6.94
CA VAL A 76 10.72 21.96 7.46
C VAL A 76 10.78 22.21 8.97
N THR A 77 11.04 21.14 9.73
CA THR A 77 11.18 21.19 11.20
C THR A 77 12.51 21.83 11.64
N GLU A 78 12.64 22.13 12.94
CA GLU A 78 13.86 22.65 13.55
C GLU A 78 15.07 21.74 13.27
N ASP A 79 14.91 20.42 13.43
CA ASP A 79 15.90 19.40 13.16
C ASP A 79 15.99 18.99 11.66
N ARG A 80 15.49 19.87 10.78
CA ARG A 80 15.64 19.80 9.32
C ARG A 80 15.02 18.57 8.68
N GLN A 81 13.86 18.14 9.16
CA GLN A 81 13.05 17.10 8.50
C GLN A 81 11.96 17.74 7.65
N VAL A 82 11.72 17.17 6.47
CA VAL A 82 10.66 17.65 5.56
C VAL A 82 9.36 16.94 5.91
N VAL A 83 8.44 17.65 6.55
CA VAL A 83 7.10 17.15 6.93
C VAL A 83 6.05 17.64 5.96
N VAL A 84 4.99 16.85 5.78
CA VAL A 84 3.89 17.17 4.85
C VAL A 84 2.75 17.78 5.66
N THR A 85 2.59 19.10 5.52
CA THR A 85 1.54 19.89 6.17
C THR A 85 1.44 21.25 5.49
N HIS A 86 0.21 21.81 5.38
CA HIS A 86 -0.03 23.08 4.74
C HIS A 86 0.35 24.27 5.63
N ASP A 87 -0.11 24.23 6.87
CA ASP A 87 0.01 25.40 7.75
C ASP A 87 1.41 25.49 8.34
N ARG A 88 2.02 26.68 8.32
CA ARG A 88 3.31 26.93 8.98
C ARG A 88 3.23 26.87 10.51
N ARG A 89 2.01 27.04 11.06
CA ARG A 89 1.70 26.90 12.49
C ARG A 89 0.80 25.69 12.70
N VAL A 90 1.08 24.88 13.68
CA VAL A 90 0.22 23.74 14.07
C VAL A 90 -1.12 24.29 14.58
N THR A 91 -2.20 24.06 13.83
CA THR A 91 -3.52 24.62 14.17
C THR A 91 -4.38 23.63 14.93
N GLY A 92 -5.04 24.11 15.99
CA GLY A 92 -5.96 23.30 16.81
C GLY A 92 -7.25 22.88 16.08
N THR A 93 -7.54 23.42 14.89
CA THR A 93 -8.63 22.99 14.03
C THR A 93 -8.31 21.69 13.28
N LYS A 94 -7.04 21.37 13.10
CA LYS A 94 -6.56 20.19 12.34
C LYS A 94 -5.86 19.17 13.22
N CYS A 95 -5.07 19.60 14.20
CA CYS A 95 -4.26 18.71 15.03
C CYS A 95 -4.66 18.74 16.52
N VAL A 96 -4.30 17.68 17.22
CA VAL A 96 -4.50 17.51 18.67
C VAL A 96 -3.15 17.14 19.29
N ASP A 97 -2.79 17.79 20.39
CA ASP A 97 -1.69 17.34 21.25
C ASP A 97 -2.07 16.00 21.92
N THR A 98 -1.23 14.99 21.82
CA THR A 98 -1.47 13.70 22.49
C THR A 98 -0.61 13.53 23.73
N ALA A 99 0.69 13.77 23.62
CA ALA A 99 1.65 13.68 24.71
C ALA A 99 2.91 14.50 24.40
N PRO A 100 3.68 14.95 25.39
CA PRO A 100 4.99 15.53 25.14
C PRO A 100 5.96 14.49 24.60
N ALA A 101 6.86 14.89 23.69
CA ALA A 101 7.87 14.02 23.08
C ALA A 101 8.86 13.45 24.13
N THR A 102 9.13 14.23 25.16
CA THR A 102 9.90 13.81 26.34
C THR A 102 9.18 14.24 27.62
N PRO A 103 9.34 13.51 28.72
CA PRO A 103 8.76 13.96 30.03
C PRO A 103 9.14 15.38 30.33
N ASN A 104 8.15 16.22 30.65
CA ASN A 104 8.33 17.65 31.00
C ASN A 104 8.94 18.51 29.89
N ASP A 105 8.68 18.17 28.60
CA ASP A 105 9.08 18.98 27.46
C ASP A 105 8.53 20.43 27.60
N PRO A 106 9.40 21.47 27.74
CA PRO A 106 8.96 22.84 27.96
C PRO A 106 8.22 23.42 26.75
N GLU A 107 8.36 22.80 25.56
CA GLU A 107 7.67 23.21 24.34
C GLU A 107 6.25 22.66 24.24
N PHE A 108 5.86 21.69 25.08
CA PHE A 108 4.50 21.18 25.13
C PHE A 108 3.52 22.14 25.79
N PRO A 109 2.31 22.40 25.26
CA PRO A 109 1.70 21.83 24.04
C PRO A 109 2.26 22.42 22.74
N TYR A 110 2.26 21.60 21.67
CA TYR A 110 2.81 21.98 20.36
C TYR A 110 1.80 22.66 19.44
N VAL A 111 0.50 22.44 19.66
CA VAL A 111 -0.56 23.17 18.97
C VAL A 111 -0.41 24.68 19.24
N GLY A 112 -0.40 25.46 18.16
CA GLY A 112 -0.17 26.91 18.19
C GLY A 112 1.27 27.33 17.90
N LYS A 113 2.23 26.41 17.84
CA LYS A 113 3.63 26.70 17.52
C LYS A 113 3.92 26.59 16.02
N TYR A 114 4.98 27.25 15.58
CA TYR A 114 5.44 27.13 14.18
C TYR A 114 6.18 25.80 13.99
N VAL A 115 5.98 25.17 12.84
CA VAL A 115 6.61 23.88 12.50
C VAL A 115 8.13 23.97 12.50
N ASN A 116 8.70 25.08 12.06
CA ASN A 116 10.14 25.32 12.02
C ASN A 116 10.79 25.53 13.42
N THR A 117 9.98 25.58 14.47
CA THR A 117 10.46 25.64 15.88
C THR A 117 10.25 24.32 16.63
N LEU A 118 9.75 23.29 15.96
CA LEU A 118 9.51 21.97 16.54
C LEU A 118 10.42 20.93 15.89
N THR A 119 10.90 20.00 16.69
CA THR A 119 11.63 18.81 16.20
C THR A 119 10.66 17.77 15.61
N LEU A 120 11.16 16.86 14.78
CA LEU A 120 10.36 15.74 14.29
C LEU A 120 9.74 14.91 15.42
N ALA A 121 10.50 14.66 16.50
CA ALA A 121 10.00 13.91 17.66
C ALA A 121 8.75 14.56 18.26
N GLN A 122 8.72 15.89 18.35
CA GLN A 122 7.58 16.66 18.84
C GLN A 122 6.41 16.63 17.84
N VAL A 123 6.67 16.86 16.57
CA VAL A 123 5.64 16.82 15.50
C VAL A 123 4.97 15.45 15.41
N ARG A 124 5.72 14.36 15.64
CA ARG A 124 5.21 12.98 15.57
C ARG A 124 4.28 12.58 16.71
N THR A 125 4.23 13.34 17.80
CA THR A 125 3.25 13.11 18.86
C THR A 125 1.90 13.76 18.58
N LEU A 126 1.79 14.59 17.55
CA LEU A 126 0.53 15.22 17.15
C LEU A 126 -0.37 14.22 16.42
N ASP A 127 -1.65 14.18 16.79
CA ASP A 127 -2.69 13.56 15.97
C ASP A 127 -3.30 14.62 15.06
N CYS A 128 -2.99 14.56 13.77
CA CYS A 128 -3.50 15.47 12.73
C CYS A 128 -4.52 14.80 11.80
N GLY A 129 -5.09 13.67 12.21
CA GLY A 129 -6.07 12.93 11.43
C GLY A 129 -7.45 12.80 12.08
N THR A 130 -7.56 13.00 13.38
CA THR A 130 -8.83 12.84 14.10
C THR A 130 -9.86 13.94 13.79
N LYS A 131 -9.41 15.17 13.55
CA LYS A 131 -10.30 16.30 13.30
C LYS A 131 -10.64 16.44 11.83
N THR A 132 -11.93 16.61 11.55
CA THR A 132 -12.45 16.93 10.23
C THR A 132 -12.79 18.42 10.13
N LEU A 133 -12.79 18.97 8.94
CA LEU A 133 -13.12 20.35 8.68
C LEU A 133 -14.62 20.55 8.60
N ALA A 134 -15.15 21.59 9.26
CA ALA A 134 -16.60 21.86 9.33
C ALA A 134 -17.22 22.18 7.95
N ASP A 135 -16.44 22.78 7.05
CA ASP A 135 -16.84 23.07 5.67
C ASP A 135 -16.69 21.88 4.71
N LYS A 136 -16.20 20.75 5.20
CA LYS A 136 -16.02 19.50 4.42
C LYS A 136 -16.82 18.32 5.06
N PRO A 137 -18.15 18.36 5.03
CA PRO A 137 -18.99 17.43 5.82
C PRO A 137 -18.85 15.95 5.41
N GLY A 138 -18.28 15.66 4.23
CA GLY A 138 -18.01 14.28 3.77
C GLY A 138 -16.60 13.78 4.08
N GLN A 139 -15.78 14.60 4.72
CA GLN A 139 -14.40 14.25 5.02
C GLN A 139 -14.33 13.13 6.08
N LEU A 140 -13.58 12.05 5.77
CA LEU A 140 -13.38 10.94 6.69
C LEU A 140 -12.16 11.22 7.58
N ALA A 141 -12.36 11.10 8.89
CA ALA A 141 -11.28 11.16 9.86
C ALA A 141 -10.34 9.95 9.75
N VAL A 142 -9.09 10.15 10.16
CA VAL A 142 -8.04 9.12 10.23
C VAL A 142 -7.38 9.19 11.61
N PRO A 143 -8.06 8.75 12.67
CA PRO A 143 -7.59 8.90 14.05
C PRO A 143 -6.18 8.36 14.26
N GLY A 144 -5.35 9.16 14.96
CA GLY A 144 -3.97 8.84 15.24
C GLY A 144 -3.01 9.01 14.06
N ALA A 145 -3.43 9.65 12.95
CA ALA A 145 -2.51 9.94 11.85
C ALA A 145 -1.59 11.12 12.20
N PRO A 146 -0.26 10.91 12.21
CA PRO A 146 0.69 12.00 12.40
C PRO A 146 0.87 12.80 11.10
N MET A 147 1.54 13.94 11.15
CA MET A 147 2.09 14.59 9.97
C MET A 147 3.12 13.65 9.32
N PRO A 148 2.94 13.23 8.07
CA PRO A 148 3.93 12.35 7.43
C PRO A 148 5.17 13.15 7.00
N LEU A 149 6.26 12.43 6.77
CA LEU A 149 7.44 12.97 6.11
C LEU A 149 7.27 12.90 4.59
N LEU A 150 7.90 13.82 3.86
CA LEU A 150 7.91 13.77 2.39
C LEU A 150 8.37 12.40 1.88
N ARG A 151 9.45 11.85 2.44
CA ARG A 151 9.97 10.52 2.05
C ARG A 151 8.96 9.38 2.28
N GLU A 152 8.03 9.51 3.22
CA GLU A 152 6.98 8.50 3.45
C GLU A 152 5.91 8.56 2.36
N VAL A 153 5.54 9.76 1.91
CA VAL A 153 4.63 9.92 0.75
C VAL A 153 5.29 9.40 -0.53
N LEU A 154 6.57 9.72 -0.75
CA LEU A 154 7.34 9.20 -1.89
C LEU A 154 7.45 7.66 -1.85
N ALA A 155 7.68 7.10 -0.66
CA ALA A 155 7.72 5.64 -0.46
C ALA A 155 6.33 5.00 -0.71
N LEU A 156 5.24 5.67 -0.33
CA LEU A 156 3.88 5.21 -0.59
C LEU A 156 3.62 5.07 -2.11
N VAL A 157 3.98 6.08 -2.91
CA VAL A 157 3.84 6.04 -4.37
C VAL A 157 4.63 4.88 -4.97
N ASN A 158 5.87 4.68 -4.52
CA ASN A 158 6.69 3.54 -4.93
C ASN A 158 6.05 2.20 -4.54
N ARG A 159 5.46 2.10 -3.35
CA ARG A 159 4.79 0.90 -2.86
C ARG A 159 3.55 0.54 -3.68
N TYR A 160 2.80 1.55 -4.13
CA TYR A 160 1.69 1.37 -5.08
C TYR A 160 2.16 1.03 -6.49
N ARG A 161 3.45 1.15 -6.81
CA ARG A 161 4.00 1.08 -8.17
C ARG A 161 3.26 2.02 -9.11
N ALA A 162 3.00 3.22 -8.63
CA ALA A 162 2.19 4.22 -9.31
C ALA A 162 3.07 5.07 -10.25
N ASP A 163 3.73 4.41 -11.20
CA ASP A 163 4.74 5.02 -12.09
C ASP A 163 4.14 6.10 -13.02
N ASP A 164 2.81 6.09 -13.21
CA ASP A 164 2.09 7.04 -14.05
C ASP A 164 1.55 8.26 -13.26
N VAL A 165 1.67 8.26 -11.92
CA VAL A 165 1.16 9.34 -11.07
C VAL A 165 2.25 10.35 -10.79
N MET A 166 1.93 11.63 -10.99
CA MET A 166 2.82 12.74 -10.64
C MET A 166 2.60 13.18 -9.18
N LEU A 167 3.59 13.87 -8.61
CA LEU A 167 3.47 14.58 -7.35
C LEU A 167 3.76 16.04 -7.60
N ASN A 168 2.86 16.95 -7.19
CA ASN A 168 3.05 18.39 -7.23
C ASN A 168 3.34 18.88 -5.82
N VAL A 169 4.62 19.10 -5.49
CA VAL A 169 5.10 19.39 -4.14
C VAL A 169 5.24 20.90 -3.95
N GLU A 170 4.41 21.47 -3.05
CA GLU A 170 4.54 22.86 -2.70
C GLU A 170 5.56 23.10 -1.58
N THR A 171 6.55 23.94 -1.87
CA THR A 171 7.43 24.48 -0.82
C THR A 171 6.75 25.71 -0.19
N LYS A 172 6.28 25.53 1.05
CA LYS A 172 5.51 26.56 1.80
C LYS A 172 6.43 27.62 2.42
N VAL A 173 7.28 28.24 1.61
CA VAL A 173 8.10 29.38 2.05
C VAL A 173 7.20 30.60 2.24
N GLU A 174 7.21 31.19 3.42
CA GLU A 174 6.48 32.42 3.72
C GLU A 174 7.32 33.66 3.41
N ALA A 175 7.23 34.17 2.19
CA ALA A 175 8.05 35.30 1.74
C ALA A 175 7.70 36.61 2.48
N GLY A 176 6.43 36.75 2.95
CA GLY A 176 5.96 37.91 3.72
C GLY A 176 6.37 37.90 5.19
N ALA A 177 6.71 36.74 5.75
CA ALA A 177 7.11 36.56 7.14
C ALA A 177 8.19 35.46 7.25
N PRO A 178 9.42 35.70 6.78
CA PRO A 178 10.45 34.69 6.56
C PRO A 178 10.95 34.01 7.84
N THR A 179 10.64 34.51 9.02
CA THR A 179 10.96 33.86 10.31
C THR A 179 9.94 32.82 10.74
N GLU A 180 8.75 32.79 10.12
CA GLU A 180 7.67 31.87 10.48
C GLU A 180 7.79 30.51 9.76
N THR A 181 8.72 30.39 8.83
CA THR A 181 9.07 29.15 8.13
C THR A 181 10.59 28.95 8.14
N ALA A 182 11.04 27.77 7.78
CA ALA A 182 12.46 27.55 7.52
C ALA A 182 12.97 28.42 6.37
N PRO A 183 14.28 28.74 6.29
CA PRO A 183 14.85 29.51 5.19
C PRO A 183 14.62 28.83 3.85
N ARG A 184 14.38 29.62 2.79
CA ARG A 184 14.22 29.17 1.40
C ARG A 184 15.26 28.13 0.99
N GLU A 185 16.52 28.35 1.33
CA GLU A 185 17.63 27.42 0.98
C GLU A 185 17.43 26.02 1.61
N GLN A 186 16.95 25.94 2.84
CA GLN A 186 16.66 24.64 3.49
C GLN A 186 15.53 23.90 2.78
N PHE A 187 14.40 24.57 2.46
CA PHE A 187 13.32 23.98 1.70
C PHE A 187 13.82 23.35 0.39
N VAL A 188 14.58 24.13 -0.38
CA VAL A 188 15.05 23.71 -1.71
C VAL A 188 16.00 22.53 -1.61
N GLN A 189 17.02 22.60 -0.75
CA GLN A 189 18.03 21.56 -0.65
C GLN A 189 17.45 20.24 -0.10
N LEU A 190 16.65 20.31 0.97
CA LEU A 190 16.12 19.12 1.64
C LEU A 190 15.07 18.43 0.77
N THR A 191 14.15 19.18 0.18
CA THR A 191 13.12 18.65 -0.71
C THR A 191 13.76 17.97 -1.93
N ALA A 192 14.72 18.63 -2.59
CA ALA A 192 15.41 18.03 -3.73
C ALA A 192 16.21 16.78 -3.35
N ALA A 193 16.81 16.74 -2.15
CA ALA A 193 17.55 15.58 -1.66
C ALA A 193 16.63 14.36 -1.43
N GLU A 194 15.47 14.55 -0.81
CA GLU A 194 14.50 13.47 -0.58
C GLU A 194 13.93 12.91 -1.89
N ILE A 195 13.59 13.79 -2.85
CA ILE A 195 13.10 13.37 -4.18
C ILE A 195 14.15 12.55 -4.94
N ARG A 196 15.43 13.00 -4.90
CA ARG A 196 16.55 12.23 -5.50
C ARG A 196 16.72 10.86 -4.84
N ALA A 197 16.68 10.81 -3.51
CA ALA A 197 16.83 9.57 -2.76
C ALA A 197 15.72 8.57 -3.07
N ALA A 198 14.49 9.05 -3.28
CA ALA A 198 13.34 8.21 -3.65
C ALA A 198 13.38 7.73 -5.12
N GLY A 199 14.23 8.30 -5.97
CA GLY A 199 14.30 7.96 -7.40
C GLY A 199 13.15 8.53 -8.25
N LEU A 200 12.39 9.51 -7.73
CA LEU A 200 11.14 9.99 -8.33
C LEU A 200 11.28 11.32 -9.11
N LEU A 201 12.51 11.73 -9.50
CA LEU A 201 12.74 12.99 -10.23
C LEU A 201 11.89 13.17 -11.48
N ARG A 202 11.43 12.09 -12.12
CA ARG A 202 10.59 12.15 -13.32
C ARG A 202 9.10 12.28 -13.02
N GLN A 203 8.71 12.03 -11.76
CA GLN A 203 7.32 12.02 -11.31
C GLN A 203 6.99 13.22 -10.41
N VAL A 204 7.94 14.12 -10.16
CA VAL A 204 7.74 15.26 -9.25
C VAL A 204 7.84 16.58 -10.01
N THR A 205 6.90 17.49 -9.72
CA THR A 205 6.96 18.91 -10.02
C THR A 205 7.07 19.68 -8.72
N ILE A 206 7.70 20.85 -8.75
CA ILE A 206 7.78 21.75 -7.58
C ILE A 206 6.93 22.97 -7.82
N GLN A 207 6.02 23.23 -6.91
CA GLN A 207 5.23 24.47 -6.91
C GLN A 207 5.59 25.37 -5.73
N SER A 208 5.40 26.66 -5.86
CA SER A 208 5.56 27.61 -4.77
C SER A 208 4.93 28.95 -5.10
N PHE A 209 4.39 29.64 -4.06
CA PHE A 209 4.09 31.07 -4.13
C PHE A 209 5.37 31.91 -4.10
N ASP A 210 6.42 31.44 -3.42
CA ASP A 210 7.73 32.07 -3.45
C ASP A 210 8.49 31.69 -4.73
N TRP A 211 8.42 32.52 -5.76
CA TRP A 211 9.13 32.28 -7.01
C TRP A 211 10.64 32.26 -6.84
N GLY A 212 11.17 32.89 -5.78
CA GLY A 212 12.57 32.79 -5.44
C GLY A 212 13.00 31.37 -5.06
N ALA A 213 12.12 30.59 -4.42
CA ALA A 213 12.36 29.18 -4.18
C ALA A 213 12.36 28.37 -5.48
N LEU A 214 11.47 28.67 -6.43
CA LEU A 214 11.47 28.03 -7.76
C LEU A 214 12.75 28.35 -8.54
N MET A 215 13.19 29.60 -8.55
CA MET A 215 14.45 30.00 -9.19
C MET A 215 15.65 29.27 -8.57
N ARG A 216 15.65 29.14 -7.23
CA ARG A 216 16.70 28.40 -6.53
C ARG A 216 16.63 26.91 -6.81
N MET A 217 15.44 26.32 -6.86
CA MET A 217 15.24 24.93 -7.23
C MET A 217 15.77 24.62 -8.64
N ARG A 218 15.55 25.52 -9.60
CA ARG A 218 16.12 25.39 -10.96
C ARG A 218 17.64 25.26 -10.96
N GLN A 219 18.32 25.93 -10.01
CA GLN A 219 19.79 25.85 -9.89
C GLN A 219 20.23 24.55 -9.20
N VAL A 220 19.49 24.09 -8.19
CA VAL A 220 19.85 22.93 -7.36
C VAL A 220 19.49 21.60 -8.05
N GLU A 221 18.33 21.53 -8.69
CA GLU A 221 17.85 20.35 -9.42
C GLU A 221 17.14 20.76 -10.72
N PRO A 222 17.87 21.04 -11.79
CA PRO A 222 17.32 21.56 -13.04
C PRO A 222 16.37 20.58 -13.76
N ARG A 223 16.32 19.31 -13.36
CA ARG A 223 15.44 18.29 -13.94
C ARG A 223 14.01 18.39 -13.45
N LEU A 224 13.76 19.04 -12.29
CA LEU A 224 12.41 19.19 -11.76
C LEU A 224 11.65 20.29 -12.51
N PRO A 225 10.50 20.00 -13.10
CA PRO A 225 9.60 21.02 -13.66
C PRO A 225 9.10 21.93 -12.55
N LEU A 226 8.93 23.21 -12.86
CA LEU A 226 8.51 24.24 -11.91
C LEU A 226 7.10 24.75 -12.24
N VAL A 227 6.28 24.91 -11.21
CA VAL A 227 4.91 25.41 -11.27
C VAL A 227 4.83 26.70 -10.44
N ALA A 228 4.54 27.82 -11.08
CA ALA A 228 4.43 29.11 -10.41
C ALA A 228 3.00 29.30 -9.87
N LEU A 229 2.85 29.25 -8.54
CA LEU A 229 1.63 29.61 -7.85
C LEU A 229 1.50 31.13 -7.75
N THR A 230 0.28 31.63 -7.80
CA THR A 230 -0.01 33.01 -7.41
C THR A 230 -1.44 33.16 -6.92
N ASN A 231 -1.60 34.11 -5.99
CA ASN A 231 -2.80 34.84 -5.77
C ASN A 231 -2.62 36.23 -6.46
N TYR A 232 -3.67 36.86 -6.94
CA TYR A 232 -3.54 38.12 -7.74
C TYR A 232 -2.85 39.25 -6.99
N ASP A 233 -3.10 39.35 -5.67
CA ASP A 233 -2.53 40.38 -4.79
C ASP A 233 -1.03 40.16 -4.53
N PHE A 234 -0.52 38.92 -4.68
CA PHE A 234 0.91 38.62 -4.55
C PHE A 234 1.75 39.21 -5.71
N LEU A 235 1.13 39.47 -6.84
CA LEU A 235 1.82 40.12 -7.97
C LEU A 235 2.15 41.60 -7.69
N GLN A 236 1.34 42.29 -6.89
CA GLN A 236 1.48 43.73 -6.55
C GLN A 236 1.60 44.61 -7.79
N THR A 237 0.83 44.31 -8.86
CA THR A 237 0.81 45.04 -10.11
C THR A 237 0.44 46.51 -9.87
N GLY A 238 1.24 47.46 -10.41
CA GLY A 238 1.09 48.88 -10.22
C GLY A 238 1.51 49.40 -8.84
N GLN A 239 2.19 48.58 -8.02
CA GLN A 239 2.75 48.97 -6.74
C GLN A 239 4.26 49.24 -6.89
N PRO A 240 4.84 50.19 -6.18
CA PRO A 240 6.26 50.47 -6.27
C PRO A 240 7.11 49.31 -5.75
N GLY A 241 8.03 48.81 -6.57
CA GLY A 241 9.03 47.80 -6.21
C GLY A 241 8.56 46.36 -6.32
N ALA A 242 9.52 45.46 -6.17
CA ALA A 242 9.28 44.03 -6.32
C ALA A 242 8.51 43.43 -5.13
N SER A 243 7.49 42.63 -5.44
CA SER A 243 6.81 41.84 -4.42
C SER A 243 7.76 40.82 -3.76
N PRO A 244 7.68 40.58 -2.43
CA PRO A 244 8.51 39.59 -1.73
C PRO A 244 8.30 38.18 -2.28
N TRP A 245 7.14 37.89 -2.89
CA TRP A 245 6.78 36.60 -3.44
C TRP A 245 7.42 36.28 -4.78
N LEU A 246 7.84 37.32 -5.54
CA LEU A 246 8.32 37.15 -6.91
C LEU A 246 9.83 36.92 -7.02
N GLY A 247 10.52 36.70 -5.88
CA GLY A 247 11.94 36.36 -5.87
C GLY A 247 12.86 37.46 -6.38
N GLY A 248 12.44 38.71 -6.27
CA GLY A 248 13.17 39.90 -6.73
C GLY A 248 12.74 40.40 -8.12
N LEU A 249 11.76 39.75 -8.77
CA LEU A 249 11.14 40.31 -10.00
C LEU A 249 10.11 41.36 -9.65
N ASP A 250 10.11 42.44 -10.39
CA ASP A 250 9.00 43.41 -10.41
C ASP A 250 8.05 43.05 -11.56
N ILE A 251 6.75 42.79 -11.26
CA ILE A 251 5.80 42.36 -12.28
C ILE A 251 5.54 43.46 -13.33
N ASP A 252 5.73 44.70 -12.93
CA ASP A 252 5.51 45.85 -13.84
C ASP A 252 6.58 45.92 -14.94
N ASP A 253 7.77 45.37 -14.72
CA ASP A 253 8.80 45.18 -15.76
C ASP A 253 8.31 44.27 -16.91
N PHE A 254 7.31 43.43 -16.64
CA PHE A 254 6.68 42.54 -17.60
C PHE A 254 5.32 43.06 -18.11
N GLY A 255 4.98 44.30 -17.76
CA GLY A 255 3.67 44.89 -18.09
C GLY A 255 2.50 44.22 -17.35
N GLY A 256 2.74 43.73 -16.14
CA GLY A 256 1.74 43.03 -15.32
C GLY A 256 1.45 41.60 -15.79
N ASP A 257 2.24 41.04 -16.69
CA ASP A 257 2.02 39.73 -17.31
C ASP A 257 2.79 38.61 -16.59
N PRO A 258 2.13 37.76 -15.75
CA PRO A 258 2.80 36.71 -15.01
C PRO A 258 3.37 35.63 -15.93
N ILE A 259 2.80 35.37 -17.10
CA ILE A 259 3.27 34.35 -18.03
C ILE A 259 4.65 34.75 -18.59
N LYS A 260 4.86 36.02 -18.89
CA LYS A 260 6.17 36.52 -19.31
C LYS A 260 7.20 36.43 -18.18
N ALA A 261 6.80 36.80 -16.97
CA ALA A 261 7.69 36.77 -15.81
C ALA A 261 8.18 35.34 -15.49
N ILE A 262 7.27 34.36 -15.37
CA ILE A 262 7.62 32.98 -15.01
C ILE A 262 8.44 32.26 -16.07
N LYS A 263 8.30 32.68 -17.33
CA LYS A 263 9.10 32.15 -18.44
C LYS A 263 10.59 32.47 -18.28
N THR A 264 10.95 33.58 -17.64
CA THR A 264 12.33 34.03 -17.47
C THR A 264 13.16 33.04 -16.63
N PHE A 265 12.55 32.36 -15.67
CA PHE A 265 13.23 31.34 -14.85
C PHE A 265 12.85 29.91 -15.23
N GLY A 266 12.15 29.72 -16.36
CA GLY A 266 11.89 28.43 -16.95
C GLY A 266 10.79 27.63 -16.24
N ALA A 267 9.80 28.27 -15.62
CA ALA A 267 8.59 27.58 -15.17
C ALA A 267 7.87 26.93 -16.35
N THR A 268 7.25 25.78 -16.11
CA THR A 268 6.54 24.99 -17.13
C THR A 268 5.02 25.08 -16.99
N ALA A 269 4.54 25.54 -15.84
CA ALA A 269 3.13 25.75 -15.59
C ALA A 269 2.91 26.99 -14.72
N PHE A 270 1.74 27.60 -14.92
CA PHE A 270 1.15 28.65 -14.12
C PHE A 270 -0.04 28.09 -13.37
N SER A 271 -0.05 28.24 -12.05
CA SER A 271 -1.11 27.73 -11.19
C SER A 271 -1.70 28.88 -10.36
N PRO A 272 -2.66 29.62 -10.93
CA PRO A 272 -3.30 30.75 -10.28
C PRO A 272 -4.55 30.35 -9.53
N VAL A 273 -5.03 31.22 -8.61
CA VAL A 273 -6.42 31.21 -8.16
C VAL A 273 -7.38 31.31 -9.35
N HIS A 274 -8.48 30.54 -9.31
CA HIS A 274 -9.39 30.49 -10.46
C HIS A 274 -10.24 31.72 -10.67
N GLY A 275 -10.57 32.47 -9.58
CA GLY A 275 -11.43 33.62 -9.62
C GLY A 275 -11.60 34.30 -8.26
N PHE A 276 -12.47 35.32 -8.22
CA PHE A 276 -12.74 36.11 -7.02
C PHE A 276 -14.24 36.09 -6.67
N PRO A 277 -14.55 36.01 -5.37
CA PRO A 277 -13.65 35.71 -4.26
C PRO A 277 -12.95 34.33 -4.44
N GLN A 278 -11.83 34.09 -3.78
CA GLN A 278 -11.01 32.89 -3.94
C GLN A 278 -11.81 31.58 -3.82
N ASN A 279 -12.80 31.51 -2.94
CA ASN A 279 -13.68 30.36 -2.75
C ASN A 279 -15.04 30.51 -3.42
N GLY A 280 -15.20 31.53 -4.30
CA GLY A 280 -16.43 31.73 -5.04
C GLY A 280 -16.61 30.75 -6.18
N THR A 281 -17.84 30.63 -6.66
CA THR A 281 -18.22 29.75 -7.77
C THR A 281 -18.80 30.54 -8.94
N VAL A 282 -18.82 29.99 -10.12
CA VAL A 282 -19.41 30.65 -11.31
C VAL A 282 -20.90 30.94 -11.16
N THR A 283 -21.57 30.34 -10.18
CA THR A 283 -22.98 30.57 -9.87
C THR A 283 -23.20 31.70 -8.88
N ASP A 284 -22.13 32.20 -8.25
CA ASP A 284 -22.24 33.29 -7.28
C ASP A 284 -22.37 34.65 -7.99
N PRO A 285 -23.30 35.51 -7.59
CA PRO A 285 -23.56 36.80 -8.27
C PRO A 285 -22.35 37.74 -8.31
N GLY A 286 -21.40 37.60 -7.41
CA GLY A 286 -20.20 38.44 -7.32
C GLY A 286 -18.94 37.78 -7.91
N TYR A 287 -19.04 36.59 -8.45
CA TYR A 287 -17.88 35.89 -8.99
C TYR A 287 -17.29 36.60 -10.22
N ARG A 288 -15.98 36.77 -10.19
CA ARG A 288 -15.18 37.25 -11.32
C ARG A 288 -14.10 36.27 -11.65
N PRO A 289 -14.07 35.70 -12.87
CA PRO A 289 -13.01 34.76 -13.26
C PRO A 289 -11.67 35.50 -13.35
N TYR A 290 -10.64 34.94 -12.73
CA TYR A 290 -9.24 35.31 -12.96
C TYR A 290 -8.66 34.51 -14.13
N VAL A 291 -8.97 33.21 -14.17
CA VAL A 291 -8.61 32.33 -15.29
C VAL A 291 -9.68 32.48 -16.38
N THR A 292 -9.24 32.90 -17.55
CA THR A 292 -10.10 33.07 -18.74
C THR A 292 -9.51 32.30 -19.92
N LYS A 293 -10.34 32.08 -20.94
CA LYS A 293 -9.91 31.43 -22.18
C LYS A 293 -8.75 32.15 -22.86
N GLU A 294 -8.76 33.50 -22.80
CA GLU A 294 -7.71 34.36 -23.37
C GLU A 294 -6.39 34.17 -22.62
N MET A 295 -6.43 34.11 -21.27
CA MET A 295 -5.25 33.82 -20.42
C MET A 295 -4.68 32.45 -20.76
N VAL A 296 -5.51 31.41 -20.83
CA VAL A 296 -5.09 30.06 -21.18
C VAL A 296 -4.44 30.05 -22.56
N ALA A 297 -5.08 30.63 -23.56
CA ALA A 297 -4.52 30.71 -24.90
C ALA A 297 -3.19 31.49 -24.95
N HIS A 298 -3.04 32.56 -24.12
CA HIS A 298 -1.80 33.30 -23.99
C HIS A 298 -0.70 32.46 -23.37
N ALA A 299 -0.99 31.72 -22.29
CA ALA A 299 -0.05 30.80 -21.65
C ALA A 299 0.42 29.72 -22.61
N HIS A 300 -0.50 29.10 -23.35
CA HIS A 300 -0.21 28.05 -24.33
C HIS A 300 0.69 28.57 -25.47
N ARG A 301 0.49 29.78 -25.98
CA ARG A 301 1.40 30.40 -26.98
C ARG A 301 2.82 30.58 -26.46
N ASN A 302 2.99 30.67 -25.14
CA ASN A 302 4.29 30.75 -24.47
C ASN A 302 4.83 29.39 -23.98
N GLY A 303 4.14 28.28 -24.26
CA GLY A 303 4.53 26.94 -23.85
C GLY A 303 4.31 26.67 -22.35
N ILE A 304 3.46 27.44 -21.68
CA ILE A 304 3.12 27.34 -20.25
C ILE A 304 1.75 26.68 -20.12
N LYS A 305 1.67 25.66 -19.28
CA LYS A 305 0.40 25.04 -18.87
C LYS A 305 -0.32 25.90 -17.84
N VAL A 306 -1.66 25.78 -17.77
CA VAL A 306 -2.47 26.45 -16.76
C VAL A 306 -3.22 25.42 -15.93
N VAL A 307 -2.97 25.41 -14.61
CA VAL A 307 -3.54 24.47 -13.66
C VAL A 307 -4.04 25.25 -12.43
N PRO A 308 -5.26 25.78 -12.47
CA PRO A 308 -5.79 26.59 -11.38
C PRO A 308 -6.15 25.77 -10.13
N TRP A 309 -6.30 26.49 -8.99
CA TRP A 309 -6.66 26.00 -7.66
C TRP A 309 -7.67 26.92 -6.98
N THR A 310 -8.39 26.55 -5.96
CA THR A 310 -8.90 25.20 -5.62
C THR A 310 -10.34 25.16 -6.05
N ILE A 311 -10.71 24.22 -6.87
CA ILE A 311 -12.02 24.19 -7.50
C ILE A 311 -12.81 22.96 -7.04
N ASP A 312 -13.92 23.15 -6.33
CA ASP A 312 -14.67 22.08 -5.67
C ASP A 312 -16.08 21.88 -6.22
N ASP A 313 -16.62 22.87 -6.94
CA ASP A 313 -17.95 22.79 -7.53
C ASP A 313 -17.91 22.42 -9.01
N VAL A 314 -18.81 21.55 -9.42
CA VAL A 314 -18.86 21.03 -10.77
C VAL A 314 -19.09 22.10 -11.85
N PRO A 315 -19.98 23.12 -11.65
CA PRO A 315 -20.13 24.22 -12.63
C PRO A 315 -18.83 24.96 -12.92
N THR A 316 -18.03 25.30 -11.91
CA THR A 316 -16.76 26.01 -12.11
C THR A 316 -15.72 25.08 -12.75
N MET A 317 -15.68 23.78 -12.38
CA MET A 317 -14.85 22.78 -13.08
C MET A 317 -15.19 22.73 -14.57
N ALA A 318 -16.48 22.66 -14.91
CA ALA A 318 -16.96 22.60 -16.30
C ALA A 318 -16.55 23.84 -17.10
N LYS A 319 -16.72 25.05 -16.53
CA LYS A 319 -16.28 26.33 -17.16
C LYS A 319 -14.78 26.31 -17.46
N LEU A 320 -13.95 25.89 -16.51
CA LEU A 320 -12.49 25.84 -16.68
C LEU A 320 -12.05 24.80 -17.72
N LEU A 321 -12.74 23.66 -17.80
CA LEU A 321 -12.55 22.69 -18.90
C LEU A 321 -12.88 23.34 -20.27
N ASP A 322 -13.97 24.12 -20.36
CA ASP A 322 -14.38 24.80 -21.59
C ASP A 322 -13.42 25.97 -21.94
N ASP A 323 -12.74 26.57 -20.96
CA ASP A 323 -11.68 27.57 -21.17
C ASP A 323 -10.35 26.90 -21.64
N GLY A 324 -10.22 25.57 -21.53
CA GLY A 324 -9.10 24.82 -22.05
C GLY A 324 -7.90 24.72 -21.11
N VAL A 325 -8.10 24.80 -19.79
CA VAL A 325 -7.02 24.56 -18.81
C VAL A 325 -6.43 23.16 -18.94
N ASP A 326 -5.17 22.97 -18.55
CA ASP A 326 -4.46 21.71 -18.68
C ASP A 326 -4.75 20.73 -17.52
N GLY A 327 -5.19 21.25 -16.39
CA GLY A 327 -5.52 20.50 -15.18
C GLY A 327 -6.29 21.35 -14.17
N ILE A 328 -6.74 20.73 -13.10
CA ILE A 328 -7.44 21.37 -11.98
C ILE A 328 -6.96 20.74 -10.67
N ILE A 329 -6.64 21.59 -9.69
CA ILE A 329 -6.38 21.20 -8.30
C ILE A 329 -7.70 21.30 -7.53
N THR A 330 -8.15 20.19 -6.93
CA THR A 330 -9.45 20.08 -6.24
C THR A 330 -9.40 19.27 -4.96
N ASP A 331 -10.21 19.65 -3.98
CA ASP A 331 -10.47 18.88 -2.75
C ASP A 331 -11.30 17.62 -3.02
N TYR A 332 -12.06 17.62 -4.13
CA TYR A 332 -13.00 16.55 -4.50
C TYR A 332 -12.62 15.92 -5.85
N PRO A 333 -11.53 15.16 -5.90
CA PRO A 333 -11.07 14.51 -7.13
C PRO A 333 -12.08 13.52 -7.71
N ASP A 334 -12.98 12.97 -6.91
CA ASP A 334 -14.10 12.12 -7.32
C ASP A 334 -15.11 12.87 -8.20
N ARG A 335 -15.45 14.13 -7.84
CA ARG A 335 -16.36 15.00 -8.60
C ARG A 335 -15.76 15.35 -9.97
N LEU A 336 -14.49 15.78 -9.97
CA LEU A 336 -13.79 16.08 -11.22
C LEU A 336 -13.66 14.85 -12.10
N ARG A 337 -13.36 13.69 -11.51
CA ARG A 337 -13.29 12.40 -12.22
C ARG A 337 -14.63 12.04 -12.88
N ALA A 338 -15.75 12.25 -12.17
CA ALA A 338 -17.10 12.04 -12.72
C ALA A 338 -17.39 12.96 -13.90
N LEU A 339 -17.06 14.26 -13.78
CA LEU A 339 -17.20 15.23 -14.86
C LEU A 339 -16.35 14.89 -16.09
N LEU A 340 -15.09 14.46 -15.89
CA LEU A 340 -14.22 14.02 -16.99
C LEU A 340 -14.80 12.79 -17.71
N ALA A 341 -15.37 11.85 -16.96
CA ALA A 341 -16.05 10.67 -17.53
C ALA A 341 -17.27 11.07 -18.39
N GLU A 342 -18.10 11.99 -17.88
CA GLU A 342 -19.24 12.54 -18.60
C GLU A 342 -18.81 13.22 -19.91
N ARG A 343 -17.73 13.99 -19.86
CA ARG A 343 -17.13 14.66 -21.04
C ARG A 343 -16.33 13.72 -21.94
N ARG A 344 -16.25 12.41 -21.64
CA ARG A 344 -15.48 11.40 -22.38
C ARG A 344 -13.99 11.70 -22.48
N ILE A 345 -13.44 12.39 -21.50
CA ILE A 345 -12.02 12.62 -21.35
C ILE A 345 -11.41 11.38 -20.69
N ALA A 346 -10.21 10.99 -21.13
CA ALA A 346 -9.55 9.80 -20.58
C ALA A 346 -9.29 9.94 -19.08
N LEU A 347 -9.69 8.92 -18.32
CA LEU A 347 -9.52 8.93 -16.86
C LEU A 347 -8.16 8.36 -16.46
N PRO A 348 -7.52 8.92 -15.42
CA PRO A 348 -6.35 8.30 -14.82
C PRO A 348 -6.69 6.93 -14.22
N LYS A 349 -5.71 6.03 -14.23
CA LYS A 349 -5.83 4.68 -13.68
C LYS A 349 -5.87 4.75 -12.15
N GLY A 350 -6.79 4.00 -11.53
CA GLY A 350 -6.75 3.70 -10.10
C GLY A 350 -5.84 2.51 -9.80
N TYR A 351 -5.25 2.50 -8.63
CA TYR A 351 -4.33 1.47 -8.16
C TYR A 351 -4.97 0.61 -7.08
N ALA A 352 -4.76 -0.70 -7.15
CA ALA A 352 -5.17 -1.59 -6.06
C ALA A 352 -4.30 -1.31 -4.83
N ALA A 353 -4.92 -1.40 -3.65
CA ALA A 353 -4.17 -1.30 -2.39
C ALA A 353 -3.07 -2.36 -2.33
N PRO A 354 -1.83 -1.99 -2.00
CA PRO A 354 -0.67 -2.88 -2.12
C PRO A 354 -0.43 -3.78 -0.91
N PHE A 355 -1.37 -3.84 0.04
CA PHE A 355 -1.19 -4.51 1.31
C PHE A 355 -2.24 -5.59 1.55
N ASP A 356 -1.77 -6.79 1.93
CA ASP A 356 -2.61 -7.95 2.17
C ASP A 356 -3.01 -8.06 3.66
N ILE A 357 -4.28 -7.81 3.96
CA ILE A 357 -4.86 -7.97 5.29
C ILE A 357 -5.49 -9.36 5.35
N GLN A 358 -4.84 -10.26 6.10
CA GLN A 358 -5.29 -11.64 6.25
C GLN A 358 -5.97 -11.85 7.60
N ALA A 359 -7.24 -12.27 7.57
CA ALA A 359 -8.02 -12.64 8.76
C ALA A 359 -7.63 -14.07 9.18
N HIS A 360 -6.78 -14.20 10.20
CA HIS A 360 -6.30 -15.47 10.74
C HIS A 360 -7.46 -16.32 11.23
N ARG A 361 -7.65 -17.51 10.65
CA ARG A 361 -8.78 -18.43 10.92
C ARG A 361 -10.14 -17.74 10.84
N GLY A 362 -10.27 -16.72 9.97
CA GLY A 362 -11.48 -15.92 9.83
C GLY A 362 -11.59 -14.73 10.80
N GLY A 363 -10.52 -14.34 11.50
CA GLY A 363 -10.51 -13.26 12.51
C GLY A 363 -10.95 -13.79 13.87
N ARG A 364 -10.18 -14.75 14.40
CA ARG A 364 -10.52 -15.54 15.59
C ARG A 364 -10.69 -14.72 16.88
N ALA A 365 -10.17 -13.50 16.92
CA ALA A 365 -10.35 -12.66 18.08
C ALA A 365 -11.78 -12.12 18.25
N THR A 366 -12.59 -12.17 17.19
CA THR A 366 -13.97 -11.65 17.22
C THR A 366 -15.04 -12.73 17.09
N ARG A 367 -14.72 -13.89 16.50
CA ARG A 367 -15.61 -15.06 16.34
C ARG A 367 -14.82 -16.36 16.50
N PRO A 368 -15.49 -17.46 16.87
CA PRO A 368 -14.85 -18.77 16.98
C PRO A 368 -14.14 -19.18 15.69
N GLU A 369 -12.85 -19.52 15.82
CA GLU A 369 -11.93 -19.76 14.71
C GLU A 369 -12.41 -20.84 13.73
N ASN A 370 -12.02 -20.68 12.46
CA ASN A 370 -12.27 -21.68 11.40
C ASN A 370 -13.75 -22.10 11.26
N THR A 371 -14.67 -21.20 11.58
CA THR A 371 -16.13 -21.40 11.42
C THR A 371 -16.70 -20.52 10.32
N LEU A 372 -17.83 -20.97 9.73
CA LEU A 372 -18.53 -20.15 8.74
C LEU A 372 -18.95 -18.77 9.28
N PRO A 373 -19.42 -18.61 10.54
CA PRO A 373 -19.65 -17.30 11.13
C PRO A 373 -18.42 -16.39 11.19
N ALA A 374 -17.22 -16.93 11.47
CA ALA A 374 -15.98 -16.15 11.48
C ALA A 374 -15.66 -15.62 10.06
N PHE A 375 -15.73 -16.50 9.07
CA PHE A 375 -15.50 -16.11 7.67
C PHE A 375 -16.56 -15.12 7.16
N ALA A 376 -17.83 -15.31 7.52
CA ALA A 376 -18.89 -14.37 7.16
C ALA A 376 -18.67 -12.99 7.79
N ASN A 377 -18.23 -12.93 9.05
CA ASN A 377 -17.88 -11.68 9.73
C ASN A 377 -16.74 -10.96 9.00
N ALA A 378 -15.65 -11.66 8.68
CA ALA A 378 -14.52 -11.10 7.95
C ALA A 378 -14.91 -10.62 6.53
N LEU A 379 -15.76 -11.35 5.81
CA LEU A 379 -16.28 -10.96 4.50
C LEU A 379 -17.13 -9.69 4.53
N GLY A 380 -17.74 -9.38 5.67
CA GLY A 380 -18.51 -8.14 5.88
C GLY A 380 -17.63 -6.88 5.86
N ASN A 381 -16.33 -7.00 6.07
CA ASN A 381 -15.40 -5.87 6.01
C ASN A 381 -14.69 -5.82 4.64
N PRO A 382 -15.00 -4.82 3.79
CA PRO A 382 -14.42 -4.73 2.43
C PRO A 382 -12.91 -4.51 2.41
N ALA A 383 -12.31 -4.08 3.51
CA ALA A 383 -10.87 -3.86 3.60
C ALA A 383 -10.08 -5.14 3.85
N ILE A 384 -10.69 -6.23 4.28
CA ILE A 384 -10.03 -7.54 4.41
C ILE A 384 -9.86 -8.15 3.02
N SER A 385 -8.63 -8.49 2.66
CA SER A 385 -8.26 -9.01 1.33
C SER A 385 -8.16 -10.53 1.28
N THR A 386 -7.85 -11.19 2.40
CA THR A 386 -7.61 -12.63 2.45
C THR A 386 -8.23 -13.24 3.69
N LEU A 387 -8.93 -14.35 3.51
CA LEU A 387 -9.30 -15.24 4.60
C LEU A 387 -8.19 -16.27 4.73
N GLU A 388 -7.59 -16.33 5.89
CA GLU A 388 -6.66 -17.39 6.23
C GLU A 388 -7.41 -18.51 6.97
N LEU A 389 -7.09 -19.76 6.68
CA LEU A 389 -7.76 -20.94 7.22
C LEU A 389 -6.90 -22.20 7.18
N ASP A 390 -7.18 -23.11 8.09
CA ASP A 390 -6.46 -24.37 8.25
C ASP A 390 -7.31 -25.56 7.78
N THR A 391 -6.67 -26.59 7.21
CA THR A 391 -7.40 -27.77 6.73
C THR A 391 -6.85 -29.08 7.27
N GLY A 392 -7.78 -30.03 7.46
CA GLY A 392 -7.54 -31.42 7.76
C GLY A 392 -8.36 -32.34 6.84
N VAL A 393 -8.06 -33.64 6.86
CA VAL A 393 -8.80 -34.66 6.10
C VAL A 393 -9.40 -35.68 7.04
N THR A 394 -10.72 -35.91 6.93
CA THR A 394 -11.45 -36.92 7.71
C THR A 394 -11.13 -38.34 7.26
N ARG A 395 -11.50 -39.34 8.07
CA ARG A 395 -11.38 -40.78 7.74
C ARG A 395 -12.07 -41.15 6.42
N ASP A 396 -13.19 -40.56 6.14
CA ASP A 396 -13.97 -40.77 4.91
C ASP A 396 -13.60 -39.80 3.78
N GLY A 397 -12.48 -39.06 3.94
CA GLY A 397 -11.78 -38.35 2.87
C GLY A 397 -12.27 -36.95 2.56
N HIS A 398 -13.07 -36.31 3.42
CA HIS A 398 -13.51 -34.94 3.29
C HIS A 398 -12.46 -33.95 3.80
N LEU A 399 -12.26 -32.85 3.07
CA LEU A 399 -11.50 -31.69 3.53
C LEU A 399 -12.38 -30.88 4.49
N VAL A 400 -11.92 -30.72 5.72
CA VAL A 400 -12.58 -29.95 6.79
C VAL A 400 -11.68 -28.83 7.26
N VAL A 401 -12.29 -27.77 7.83
CA VAL A 401 -11.57 -26.54 8.20
C VAL A 401 -11.45 -26.47 9.71
N LEU A 402 -10.24 -26.70 10.21
CA LEU A 402 -9.86 -26.60 11.62
C LEU A 402 -8.34 -26.57 11.75
N HIS A 403 -7.83 -25.99 12.84
CA HIS A 403 -6.39 -25.83 13.06
C HIS A 403 -5.70 -27.10 13.53
N ASP A 404 -6.21 -27.71 14.57
CA ASP A 404 -5.53 -28.82 15.22
C ASP A 404 -5.80 -30.15 14.52
N ARG A 405 -4.78 -31.01 14.45
CA ARG A 405 -4.92 -32.37 13.90
C ARG A 405 -5.79 -33.29 14.81
N THR A 406 -6.06 -32.82 16.03
CA THR A 406 -6.95 -33.43 17.02
C THR A 406 -8.05 -32.46 17.36
N VAL A 407 -9.29 -32.92 17.53
CA VAL A 407 -10.40 -32.06 17.96
C VAL A 407 -10.13 -31.49 19.34
N ASN A 408 -9.89 -30.20 19.43
CA ASN A 408 -9.39 -29.53 20.62
C ASN A 408 -10.55 -29.14 21.56
N GLY A 409 -10.52 -29.64 22.79
CA GLY A 409 -11.53 -29.39 23.81
C GLY A 409 -11.57 -27.96 24.35
N SER A 410 -10.55 -27.12 24.10
CA SER A 410 -10.60 -25.70 24.44
C SER A 410 -11.50 -24.88 23.49
N HIS A 411 -11.65 -25.34 22.25
CA HIS A 411 -12.45 -24.68 21.21
C HIS A 411 -13.79 -25.35 20.98
N CYS A 412 -13.84 -26.70 21.15
CA CYS A 412 -14.98 -27.51 20.76
C CYS A 412 -15.54 -28.33 21.93
N GLU A 413 -16.81 -28.73 21.83
CA GLU A 413 -17.45 -29.63 22.78
C GLU A 413 -18.33 -30.65 22.07
N ASP A 414 -18.37 -31.86 22.65
CA ASP A 414 -19.26 -32.90 22.19
C ASP A 414 -20.70 -32.56 22.51
N THR A 415 -21.62 -32.74 21.54
CA THR A 415 -23.07 -32.55 21.79
C THR A 415 -23.79 -33.89 21.92
N ALA A 416 -23.59 -34.79 20.94
CA ALA A 416 -24.19 -36.11 20.93
C ALA A 416 -23.43 -37.05 20.01
N PRO A 417 -23.43 -38.36 20.23
CA PRO A 417 -22.90 -39.33 19.27
C PRO A 417 -23.71 -39.30 17.97
N VAL A 418 -23.05 -39.54 16.83
CA VAL A 418 -23.70 -39.60 15.52
C VAL A 418 -24.78 -40.68 15.44
N ARG A 419 -24.66 -41.70 16.29
CA ARG A 419 -25.67 -42.77 16.52
C ARG A 419 -25.56 -43.28 17.96
N PRO A 420 -26.68 -43.74 18.56
CA PRO A 420 -26.63 -44.33 19.90
C PRO A 420 -25.57 -45.43 19.98
N GLY A 421 -24.74 -45.39 21.02
CA GLY A 421 -23.68 -46.41 21.24
C GLY A 421 -22.49 -46.35 20.29
N ASP A 422 -22.26 -45.23 19.61
CA ASP A 422 -21.06 -45.07 18.78
C ASP A 422 -19.79 -45.24 19.64
N PRO A 423 -18.95 -46.26 19.40
CA PRO A 423 -17.78 -46.51 20.22
C PRO A 423 -16.69 -45.46 20.07
N ALA A 424 -16.81 -44.61 19.04
CA ALA A 424 -15.90 -43.48 18.82
C ALA A 424 -16.28 -42.25 19.65
N PHE A 425 -17.47 -42.19 20.28
CA PHE A 425 -17.86 -41.07 21.15
C PHE A 425 -17.22 -41.21 22.55
N PRO A 426 -16.75 -40.13 23.22
CA PRO A 426 -16.73 -38.72 22.74
C PRO A 426 -15.69 -38.50 21.63
N TYR A 427 -15.95 -37.51 20.75
CA TYR A 427 -15.08 -37.19 19.58
C TYR A 427 -14.03 -36.15 19.90
N VAL A 428 -14.28 -35.26 20.85
CA VAL A 428 -13.27 -34.31 21.36
C VAL A 428 -12.08 -35.07 21.92
N GLY A 429 -10.86 -34.63 21.59
CA GLY A 429 -9.62 -35.30 21.93
C GLY A 429 -9.16 -36.36 20.92
N LYS A 430 -9.96 -36.66 19.88
CA LYS A 430 -9.59 -37.64 18.84
C LYS A 430 -9.01 -36.94 17.62
N ARG A 431 -8.16 -37.67 16.87
CA ARG A 431 -7.60 -37.17 15.63
C ARG A 431 -8.69 -36.98 14.59
N VAL A 432 -8.65 -35.91 13.86
CA VAL A 432 -9.57 -35.58 12.76
C VAL A 432 -9.59 -36.71 11.72
N HIS A 433 -8.41 -37.27 11.42
CA HIS A 433 -8.25 -38.37 10.46
C HIS A 433 -8.92 -39.70 10.90
N ASP A 434 -9.18 -39.86 12.19
CA ASP A 434 -9.86 -41.06 12.73
C ASP A 434 -11.40 -40.92 12.76
N LEU A 435 -11.92 -39.73 12.49
CA LEU A 435 -13.36 -39.41 12.52
C LEU A 435 -13.92 -39.21 11.12
N THR A 436 -15.18 -39.59 10.94
CA THR A 436 -15.94 -39.26 9.71
C THR A 436 -16.47 -37.85 9.77
N LEU A 437 -16.82 -37.28 8.60
CA LEU A 437 -17.48 -35.98 8.53
C LEU A 437 -18.77 -35.96 9.36
N ALA A 438 -19.56 -37.04 9.32
CA ALA A 438 -20.81 -37.15 10.10
C ALA A 438 -20.56 -37.03 11.62
N GLN A 439 -19.47 -37.61 12.13
CA GLN A 439 -19.05 -37.49 13.54
C GLN A 439 -18.59 -36.07 13.88
N LEU A 440 -17.77 -35.45 13.04
CA LEU A 440 -17.33 -34.06 13.25
C LEU A 440 -18.49 -33.07 13.22
N ARG A 441 -19.52 -33.34 12.43
CA ARG A 441 -20.72 -32.46 12.33
C ARG A 441 -21.59 -32.46 13.61
N THR A 442 -21.41 -33.37 14.55
CA THR A 442 -22.10 -33.31 15.83
C THR A 442 -21.39 -32.46 16.88
N ILE A 443 -20.17 -32.03 16.62
CA ILE A 443 -19.36 -31.22 17.54
C ILE A 443 -19.74 -29.75 17.43
N ASP A 444 -19.89 -29.09 18.57
CA ASP A 444 -20.06 -27.64 18.64
C ASP A 444 -18.70 -26.97 18.88
N CYS A 445 -18.24 -26.16 17.93
CA CYS A 445 -17.01 -25.36 18.01
C CYS A 445 -17.28 -23.86 18.07
N GLY A 446 -18.47 -23.46 18.48
CA GLY A 446 -18.86 -22.05 18.55
C GLY A 446 -19.31 -21.57 19.93
N SER A 447 -19.67 -22.48 20.84
CA SER A 447 -20.16 -22.13 22.18
C SER A 447 -19.04 -21.65 23.13
N LYS A 448 -17.81 -22.10 22.92
CA LYS A 448 -16.65 -21.74 23.74
C LYS A 448 -15.96 -20.50 23.21
N THR A 449 -15.53 -19.63 24.12
CA THR A 449 -14.64 -18.50 23.85
C THR A 449 -13.30 -18.72 24.53
N LEU A 450 -12.28 -18.11 24.00
CA LEU A 450 -10.91 -18.22 24.52
C LEU A 450 -10.60 -17.07 25.48
N PRO A 451 -10.14 -17.35 26.72
CA PRO A 451 -9.84 -16.30 27.69
C PRO A 451 -8.80 -15.27 27.20
N GLU A 452 -7.86 -15.70 26.38
CA GLU A 452 -6.84 -14.83 25.77
C GLU A 452 -7.38 -13.92 24.66
N LEU A 453 -8.62 -14.15 24.20
CA LEU A 453 -9.30 -13.36 23.17
C LEU A 453 -10.60 -12.73 23.71
N PRO A 454 -10.49 -11.72 24.57
CA PRO A 454 -11.64 -11.18 25.33
C PRO A 454 -12.73 -10.53 24.47
N GLU A 455 -12.43 -10.19 23.21
CA GLU A 455 -13.39 -9.63 22.25
C GLU A 455 -14.16 -10.71 21.48
N GLN A 456 -13.82 -11.99 21.67
CA GLN A 456 -14.44 -13.09 20.96
C GLN A 456 -15.90 -13.30 21.43
N VAL A 457 -16.81 -13.28 20.49
CA VAL A 457 -18.24 -13.51 20.73
C VAL A 457 -18.61 -14.94 20.32
N ALA A 458 -19.11 -15.72 21.26
CA ALA A 458 -19.57 -17.08 21.01
C ALA A 458 -20.68 -17.12 19.94
N VAL A 459 -20.70 -18.19 19.17
CA VAL A 459 -21.75 -18.52 18.19
C VAL A 459 -22.21 -19.97 18.44
N PRO A 460 -23.02 -20.21 19.45
CA PRO A 460 -23.47 -21.56 19.82
C PRO A 460 -24.02 -22.34 18.64
N GLY A 461 -23.61 -23.60 18.52
CA GLY A 461 -24.02 -24.46 17.42
C GLY A 461 -23.21 -24.33 16.15
N ALA A 462 -22.18 -23.46 16.10
CA ALA A 462 -21.27 -23.43 14.96
C ALA A 462 -20.47 -24.73 14.85
N ARG A 463 -20.43 -25.29 13.65
CA ARG A 463 -19.83 -26.59 13.35
C ARG A 463 -18.51 -26.43 12.61
N ILE A 464 -17.69 -27.47 12.63
CA ILE A 464 -16.51 -27.61 11.76
C ILE A 464 -16.99 -27.64 10.30
N PRO A 465 -16.68 -26.64 9.45
CA PRO A 465 -17.12 -26.64 8.06
C PRO A 465 -16.24 -27.53 7.19
N THR A 466 -16.78 -27.93 6.04
CA THR A 466 -15.97 -28.42 4.94
C THR A 466 -15.36 -27.27 4.17
N LEU A 467 -14.27 -27.52 3.46
CA LEU A 467 -13.65 -26.50 2.59
C LEU A 467 -14.59 -26.07 1.45
N ASP A 468 -15.42 -27.00 0.92
CA ASP A 468 -16.41 -26.68 -0.11
C ASP A 468 -17.47 -25.67 0.41
N GLU A 469 -17.90 -25.78 1.69
CA GLU A 469 -18.80 -24.80 2.31
C GLU A 469 -18.17 -23.41 2.45
N VAL A 470 -16.85 -23.33 2.70
CA VAL A 470 -16.13 -22.04 2.72
C VAL A 470 -16.08 -21.44 1.30
N PHE A 471 -15.78 -22.24 0.27
CA PHE A 471 -15.81 -21.77 -1.13
C PHE A 471 -17.21 -21.25 -1.50
N ASP A 472 -18.26 -21.98 -1.12
CA ASP A 472 -19.65 -21.58 -1.35
C ASP A 472 -20.01 -20.27 -0.64
N LEU A 473 -19.57 -20.09 0.62
CA LEU A 473 -19.76 -18.85 1.37
C LEU A 473 -19.12 -17.67 0.66
N VAL A 474 -17.85 -17.80 0.28
CA VAL A 474 -17.11 -16.75 -0.43
C VAL A 474 -17.72 -16.50 -1.82
N GLY A 475 -18.16 -17.53 -2.52
CA GLY A 475 -18.85 -17.41 -3.82
C GLY A 475 -20.16 -16.60 -3.72
N ARG A 476 -20.97 -16.87 -2.70
CA ARG A 476 -22.26 -16.16 -2.44
C ARG A 476 -22.09 -14.76 -1.89
N SER A 477 -20.96 -14.43 -1.27
CA SER A 477 -20.72 -13.08 -0.69
C SER A 477 -20.62 -11.96 -1.74
N GLY A 478 -20.42 -12.30 -3.01
CA GLY A 478 -20.16 -11.33 -4.07
C GLY A 478 -18.73 -10.74 -4.07
N ARG A 479 -17.92 -11.04 -3.06
CA ARG A 479 -16.54 -10.57 -2.88
C ARG A 479 -15.58 -11.33 -3.82
N ARG A 480 -15.51 -10.87 -5.07
CA ARG A 480 -14.61 -11.45 -6.09
C ARG A 480 -13.15 -11.11 -5.87
N ASP A 481 -12.89 -10.09 -5.07
CA ASP A 481 -11.57 -9.57 -4.70
C ASP A 481 -10.91 -10.37 -3.57
N VAL A 482 -11.68 -11.06 -2.73
CA VAL A 482 -11.15 -11.81 -1.57
C VAL A 482 -10.44 -13.07 -2.02
N ARG A 483 -9.26 -13.29 -1.44
CA ARG A 483 -8.43 -14.49 -1.59
C ARG A 483 -8.59 -15.42 -0.39
N LEU A 484 -8.13 -16.65 -0.52
CA LEU A 484 -8.02 -17.60 0.57
C LEU A 484 -6.56 -18.06 0.69
N ASN A 485 -6.02 -18.04 1.90
CA ASN A 485 -4.72 -18.61 2.24
C ASN A 485 -4.95 -19.89 3.05
N ILE A 486 -4.74 -21.06 2.44
CA ILE A 486 -5.17 -22.36 2.98
C ILE A 486 -3.97 -23.13 3.49
N GLU A 487 -3.93 -23.36 4.80
CA GLU A 487 -2.89 -24.20 5.41
C GLU A 487 -3.27 -25.68 5.36
N THR A 488 -2.29 -26.52 5.03
CA THR A 488 -2.37 -27.97 5.23
C THR A 488 -1.72 -28.33 6.56
N LYS A 489 -2.51 -28.79 7.52
CA LYS A 489 -2.02 -29.20 8.85
C LYS A 489 -1.43 -30.60 8.81
N LEU A 490 -0.16 -30.67 8.42
CA LEU A 490 0.61 -31.90 8.25
C LEU A 490 1.90 -31.90 9.07
N SER A 491 2.35 -33.06 9.47
CA SER A 491 3.70 -33.25 10.05
C SER A 491 4.50 -34.23 9.20
N PRO A 492 5.76 -33.92 8.88
CA PRO A 492 6.63 -34.88 8.23
C PRO A 492 7.12 -36.03 9.15
N LEU A 493 6.88 -35.88 10.46
CA LEU A 493 7.42 -36.79 11.49
C LEU A 493 6.36 -37.68 12.13
N VAL A 494 5.10 -37.27 12.10
CA VAL A 494 4.01 -38.00 12.78
C VAL A 494 2.96 -38.38 11.74
N ALA A 495 2.65 -39.68 11.68
CA ALA A 495 1.61 -40.20 10.78
C ALA A 495 0.22 -40.14 11.47
N ASP A 496 -0.24 -38.94 11.74
CA ASP A 496 -1.52 -38.64 12.41
C ASP A 496 -2.56 -37.96 11.49
N THR A 497 -2.22 -37.87 10.21
CA THR A 497 -3.06 -37.27 9.17
C THR A 497 -3.03 -38.11 7.90
N GLU A 498 -3.85 -37.76 6.91
CA GLU A 498 -3.73 -38.28 5.54
C GLU A 498 -2.32 -38.07 5.00
N PRO A 499 -1.73 -39.00 4.23
CA PRO A 499 -0.42 -38.81 3.59
C PRO A 499 -0.37 -37.55 2.72
N TYR A 500 0.72 -36.79 2.80
CA TYR A 500 0.83 -35.45 2.19
C TYR A 500 0.47 -35.43 0.69
N ARG A 501 0.83 -36.45 -0.10
CA ARG A 501 0.47 -36.49 -1.53
C ARG A 501 -1.02 -36.59 -1.77
N SER A 502 -1.70 -37.45 -1.01
CA SER A 502 -3.15 -37.60 -1.12
C SER A 502 -3.87 -36.37 -0.62
N PHE A 503 -3.47 -35.82 0.53
CA PHE A 503 -4.01 -34.59 1.08
C PHE A 503 -3.88 -33.43 0.08
N THR A 504 -2.66 -33.15 -0.38
CA THR A 504 -2.39 -32.08 -1.33
C THR A 504 -3.18 -32.23 -2.63
N ALA A 505 -3.25 -33.47 -3.16
CA ALA A 505 -4.02 -33.72 -4.38
C ALA A 505 -5.54 -33.52 -4.17
N LYS A 506 -6.08 -33.83 -3.00
CA LYS A 506 -7.49 -33.53 -2.65
C LYS A 506 -7.71 -32.02 -2.61
N LEU A 507 -6.82 -31.29 -1.94
CA LEU A 507 -6.90 -29.84 -1.81
C LEU A 507 -6.82 -29.14 -3.19
N VAL A 508 -5.82 -29.47 -4.01
CA VAL A 508 -5.68 -28.88 -5.35
C VAL A 508 -6.93 -29.14 -6.19
N ARG A 509 -7.44 -30.38 -6.20
CA ARG A 509 -8.70 -30.69 -6.92
C ARG A 509 -9.91 -29.95 -6.39
N ALA A 510 -10.00 -29.71 -5.06
CA ALA A 510 -11.10 -28.92 -4.49
C ALA A 510 -11.04 -27.45 -4.97
N VAL A 511 -9.84 -26.86 -4.95
CA VAL A 511 -9.58 -25.50 -5.46
C VAL A 511 -9.95 -25.38 -6.95
N GLU A 512 -9.57 -26.37 -7.76
CA GLU A 512 -9.88 -26.41 -9.21
C GLU A 512 -11.38 -26.54 -9.46
N ARG A 513 -12.06 -27.45 -8.77
CA ARG A 513 -13.52 -27.63 -8.90
C ARG A 513 -14.29 -26.39 -8.52
N ALA A 514 -13.86 -25.70 -7.48
CA ALA A 514 -14.48 -24.47 -7.00
C ALA A 514 -14.19 -23.25 -7.92
N GLY A 515 -13.24 -23.35 -8.87
CA GLY A 515 -12.85 -22.24 -9.73
C GLY A 515 -12.00 -21.16 -9.02
N PHE A 516 -11.31 -21.52 -7.94
CA PHE A 516 -10.56 -20.57 -7.08
C PHE A 516 -9.05 -20.55 -7.35
N VAL A 517 -8.57 -21.17 -8.42
CA VAL A 517 -7.14 -21.32 -8.73
C VAL A 517 -6.35 -20.02 -8.63
N ASP A 518 -6.91 -18.90 -9.12
CA ASP A 518 -6.23 -17.60 -9.13
C ASP A 518 -6.48 -16.78 -7.84
N ARG A 519 -7.27 -17.33 -6.91
CA ARG A 519 -7.66 -16.68 -5.64
C ARG A 519 -7.21 -17.43 -4.40
N VAL A 520 -6.49 -18.54 -4.56
CA VAL A 520 -5.99 -19.36 -3.46
C VAL A 520 -4.47 -19.30 -3.43
N THR A 521 -3.93 -19.21 -2.22
CA THR A 521 -2.56 -19.59 -1.89
C THR A 521 -2.61 -20.82 -0.99
N ILE A 522 -1.69 -21.78 -1.18
CA ILE A 522 -1.52 -22.91 -0.30
C ILE A 522 -0.29 -22.68 0.56
N GLN A 523 -0.48 -22.67 1.87
CA GLN A 523 0.60 -22.53 2.85
C GLN A 523 0.84 -23.81 3.63
N SER A 524 2.06 -24.04 4.09
CA SER A 524 2.38 -25.15 4.97
C SER A 524 3.74 -24.97 5.64
N PHE A 525 3.87 -25.50 6.87
CA PHE A 525 5.17 -25.78 7.50
C PHE A 525 5.84 -26.99 6.86
N ASP A 526 5.06 -27.98 6.40
CA ASP A 526 5.57 -29.11 5.64
C ASP A 526 5.73 -28.76 4.15
N TRP A 527 6.91 -28.31 3.76
CA TRP A 527 7.17 -27.83 2.40
C TRP A 527 7.04 -28.93 1.32
N ARG A 528 6.94 -30.21 1.69
CA ARG A 528 6.59 -31.28 0.73
C ARG A 528 5.23 -31.00 0.10
N THR A 529 4.29 -30.41 0.87
CA THR A 529 2.96 -29.99 0.40
C THR A 529 3.04 -28.88 -0.64
N ILE A 530 3.73 -27.79 -0.32
CA ILE A 530 3.81 -26.64 -1.24
C ILE A 530 4.56 -26.97 -2.52
N THR A 531 5.61 -27.79 -2.44
CA THR A 531 6.32 -28.28 -3.61
C THR A 531 5.41 -29.14 -4.48
N TYR A 532 4.71 -30.11 -3.87
CA TYR A 532 3.83 -31.01 -4.61
C TYR A 532 2.57 -30.31 -5.15
N ALA A 533 2.02 -29.32 -4.47
CA ALA A 533 0.92 -28.51 -4.97
C ALA A 533 1.29 -27.81 -6.29
N ARG A 534 2.49 -27.27 -6.38
CA ARG A 534 3.02 -26.67 -7.62
C ARG A 534 3.28 -27.69 -8.74
N ASP A 535 3.69 -28.90 -8.41
CA ASP A 535 3.82 -29.97 -9.40
C ASP A 535 2.46 -30.32 -10.02
N LEU A 536 1.39 -30.29 -9.22
CA LEU A 536 0.03 -30.57 -9.67
C LEU A 536 -0.56 -29.39 -10.45
N ASN A 537 -0.41 -28.16 -9.96
CA ASN A 537 -0.92 -26.96 -10.65
C ASN A 537 -0.04 -25.74 -10.38
N ARG A 538 0.74 -25.31 -11.37
CA ARG A 538 1.68 -24.19 -11.26
C ARG A 538 1.01 -22.81 -11.14
N ARG A 539 -0.29 -22.71 -11.39
CA ARG A 539 -1.04 -21.45 -11.23
C ARG A 539 -1.39 -21.17 -9.77
N ILE A 540 -1.45 -22.18 -8.92
CA ILE A 540 -1.68 -22.00 -7.50
C ILE A 540 -0.40 -21.44 -6.85
N GLU A 541 -0.51 -20.24 -6.27
CA GLU A 541 0.57 -19.65 -5.52
C GLU A 541 0.80 -20.40 -4.21
N THR A 542 2.06 -20.48 -3.75
CA THR A 542 2.39 -21.17 -2.51
C THR A 542 3.15 -20.28 -1.55
N VAL A 543 2.96 -20.53 -0.26
CA VAL A 543 3.53 -19.79 0.86
C VAL A 543 4.34 -20.76 1.73
N ALA A 544 5.61 -20.46 1.94
CA ALA A 544 6.44 -21.20 2.88
C ALA A 544 6.23 -20.63 4.29
N LEU A 545 5.56 -21.40 5.15
CA LEU A 545 5.50 -21.09 6.57
C LEU A 545 6.86 -21.42 7.20
N VAL A 546 7.30 -20.55 8.07
CA VAL A 546 8.55 -20.68 8.80
C VAL A 546 8.30 -20.34 10.25
N TRP A 547 8.63 -21.27 11.14
CA TRP A 547 8.63 -20.98 12.56
C TRP A 547 10.07 -20.85 13.03
N GLN A 548 10.35 -19.83 13.76
CA GLN A 548 11.69 -19.47 14.18
C GLN A 548 11.76 -19.46 15.69
N TYR A 549 12.68 -20.26 16.21
CA TYR A 549 12.95 -20.41 17.63
C TYR A 549 14.40 -20.03 17.94
N GLY A 550 14.64 -19.64 19.17
CA GLY A 550 15.98 -19.55 19.70
C GLY A 550 16.64 -20.94 19.77
N PRO A 551 17.99 -21.01 19.75
CA PRO A 551 18.73 -22.27 19.73
C PRO A 551 18.38 -23.26 20.86
N ALA A 552 17.92 -22.75 22.02
CA ALA A 552 17.57 -23.58 23.17
C ALA A 552 16.17 -24.21 23.08
N GLU A 553 15.29 -23.71 22.22
CA GLU A 553 13.89 -24.17 22.15
C GLU A 553 13.66 -25.30 21.16
N CYS A 554 14.51 -25.39 20.15
CA CYS A 554 14.44 -26.44 19.15
C CYS A 554 15.35 -27.58 19.49
N ALA A 555 15.08 -28.26 20.59
CA ALA A 555 15.83 -29.43 21.01
C ALA A 555 15.40 -30.73 20.32
N SER A 556 14.27 -30.74 19.62
CA SER A 556 13.65 -31.94 19.05
C SER A 556 13.30 -31.76 17.56
N LEU A 557 13.57 -32.82 16.79
CA LEU A 557 13.08 -32.94 15.40
C LEU A 557 11.56 -32.99 15.28
N ALA A 558 10.87 -33.24 16.41
CA ALA A 558 9.40 -33.30 16.43
C ALA A 558 8.74 -31.93 16.37
N ASP A 559 9.51 -30.87 16.63
CA ASP A 559 9.00 -29.52 16.63
C ASP A 559 9.06 -28.90 15.21
N GLU A 560 8.15 -28.01 14.92
CA GLU A 560 8.04 -27.31 13.63
C GLU A 560 9.18 -26.31 13.38
N CYS A 561 10.06 -26.15 14.34
CA CYS A 561 11.29 -25.37 14.23
C CYS A 561 12.30 -26.09 13.33
N SER A 562 12.51 -25.55 12.17
CA SER A 562 12.99 -26.43 11.14
C SER A 562 14.20 -25.99 10.36
N LEU A 563 14.69 -24.78 10.56
CA LEU A 563 15.76 -24.32 9.69
C LEU A 563 17.14 -24.73 10.20
N GLN A 564 17.88 -23.83 10.82
CA GLN A 564 19.23 -24.17 11.26
C GLN A 564 19.36 -24.40 12.77
N ALA A 565 18.37 -23.91 13.56
CA ALA A 565 18.50 -23.89 15.00
C ALA A 565 18.50 -25.28 15.65
N VAL A 566 17.78 -26.24 15.03
CA VAL A 566 17.71 -27.63 15.49
C VAL A 566 18.96 -28.42 15.11
N TYR A 567 19.61 -28.03 14.05
CA TYR A 567 20.62 -28.85 13.38
C TYR A 567 21.96 -28.14 13.32
N GLY A 568 22.62 -28.02 14.45
CA GLY A 568 24.03 -27.64 14.51
C GLY A 568 24.93 -28.62 13.72
N ASP A 569 24.45 -29.82 13.45
CA ASP A 569 25.10 -30.83 12.63
C ASP A 569 24.78 -30.67 11.14
N ARG A 570 25.79 -30.39 10.34
CA ARG A 570 25.69 -30.21 8.88
C ARG A 570 25.25 -31.46 8.12
N SER A 571 25.29 -32.63 8.75
CA SER A 571 24.85 -33.91 8.15
C SER A 571 23.35 -34.13 8.22
N VAL A 572 22.65 -33.39 9.09
CA VAL A 572 21.21 -33.54 9.30
C VAL A 572 20.44 -32.49 8.48
N ARG A 573 19.40 -32.92 7.76
CA ARG A 573 18.50 -32.07 7.00
C ARG A 573 17.15 -31.94 7.70
N SER A 574 16.57 -30.77 7.69
CA SER A 574 15.23 -30.56 8.22
C SER A 574 14.21 -31.40 7.46
N PRO A 575 13.37 -32.21 8.13
CA PRO A 575 12.29 -32.94 7.49
C PRO A 575 11.19 -32.00 6.94
N TRP A 576 11.10 -30.81 7.46
CA TRP A 576 10.07 -29.81 7.10
C TRP A 576 10.33 -29.12 5.77
N THR A 577 11.58 -29.04 5.33
CA THR A 577 11.99 -28.29 4.13
C THR A 577 11.98 -29.12 2.83
N ALA A 578 11.24 -30.22 2.79
CA ALA A 578 11.15 -31.12 1.62
C ALA A 578 12.52 -31.63 1.12
N GLY A 579 13.47 -31.84 2.03
CA GLY A 579 14.83 -32.27 1.70
C GLY A 579 15.76 -31.17 1.19
N LEU A 580 15.29 -29.90 1.17
CA LEU A 580 16.15 -28.77 0.90
C LEU A 580 17.08 -28.53 2.08
N ASP A 581 18.38 -28.38 1.78
CA ASP A 581 19.43 -28.29 2.76
C ASP A 581 19.76 -26.84 3.08
N TRP A 582 19.47 -26.42 4.31
CA TRP A 582 19.82 -25.08 4.79
C TRP A 582 21.32 -24.77 4.60
N TRP A 583 22.18 -25.68 4.90
CA TRP A 583 23.62 -25.47 4.84
C TRP A 583 24.15 -25.23 3.43
N ARG A 584 23.42 -25.69 2.42
CA ARG A 584 23.70 -25.44 1.02
C ARG A 584 23.32 -23.99 0.63
N TYR A 585 22.17 -23.52 1.10
CA TYR A 585 21.65 -22.20 0.71
C TYR A 585 22.14 -21.09 1.63
N ARG A 586 22.17 -21.30 2.95
CA ARG A 586 22.55 -20.33 3.99
C ARG A 586 21.89 -18.96 3.87
N ASP A 587 20.69 -18.95 3.31
CA ASP A 587 19.91 -17.77 3.02
C ASP A 587 18.44 -18.18 2.90
N LEU A 588 17.56 -17.60 3.75
CA LEU A 588 16.15 -17.96 3.78
C LEU A 588 15.47 -17.69 2.43
N GLY A 589 15.77 -16.57 1.81
CA GLY A 589 15.16 -16.21 0.54
C GLY A 589 15.50 -17.21 -0.57
N LYS A 590 16.76 -17.66 -0.64
CA LYS A 590 17.19 -18.69 -1.59
C LYS A 590 16.55 -20.03 -1.29
N LEU A 591 16.46 -20.41 -0.01
CA LEU A 591 15.86 -21.67 0.42
C LEU A 591 14.35 -21.71 0.07
N VAL A 592 13.61 -20.64 0.38
CA VAL A 592 12.20 -20.50 0.04
C VAL A 592 11.98 -20.51 -1.48
N ARG A 593 12.80 -19.81 -2.23
CA ARG A 593 12.75 -19.85 -3.71
C ARG A 593 13.00 -21.24 -4.26
N ALA A 594 13.88 -22.01 -3.64
CA ALA A 594 14.15 -23.40 -4.04
C ALA A 594 12.97 -24.34 -3.80
N SER A 595 12.11 -24.08 -2.79
CA SER A 595 10.84 -24.79 -2.61
C SER A 595 9.80 -24.42 -3.68
N GLY A 596 10.05 -23.32 -4.40
CA GLY A 596 9.15 -22.78 -5.39
C GLY A 596 8.08 -21.82 -4.84
N ALA A 597 8.07 -21.55 -3.54
CA ALA A 597 7.15 -20.58 -2.96
C ALA A 597 7.43 -19.15 -3.44
N GLY A 598 6.36 -18.38 -3.61
CA GLY A 598 6.42 -16.95 -3.95
C GLY A 598 6.35 -16.05 -2.73
N THR A 599 5.94 -16.60 -1.58
CA THR A 599 5.77 -15.87 -0.32
C THR A 599 6.45 -16.63 0.81
N VAL A 600 7.08 -15.89 1.71
CA VAL A 600 7.52 -16.39 3.02
C VAL A 600 6.61 -15.79 4.09
N SER A 601 6.14 -16.65 4.99
CA SER A 601 5.34 -16.26 6.14
C SER A 601 6.00 -16.84 7.38
N ALA A 602 6.51 -15.95 8.23
CA ALA A 602 7.23 -16.33 9.44
C ALA A 602 6.60 -15.67 10.66
N ASN A 603 6.76 -16.32 11.84
CA ASN A 603 6.36 -15.71 13.09
C ASN A 603 7.14 -14.42 13.34
N TRP A 604 6.45 -13.41 13.86
CA TRP A 604 7.08 -12.11 14.18
C TRP A 604 7.79 -12.11 15.54
N GLN A 605 7.47 -13.05 16.39
CA GLN A 605 8.07 -13.21 17.72
C GLN A 605 9.09 -14.34 17.69
N VAL A 606 10.21 -14.13 18.37
CA VAL A 606 11.11 -15.21 18.78
C VAL A 606 10.96 -15.37 20.29
N HIS A 607 10.72 -16.57 20.75
CA HIS A 607 10.73 -16.88 22.15
C HIS A 607 12.19 -17.03 22.62
N ASP A 608 12.60 -16.26 23.62
CA ASP A 608 13.89 -16.42 24.31
C ASP A 608 13.61 -17.06 25.67
N PRO A 609 14.09 -18.29 25.94
CA PRO A 609 13.86 -18.97 27.21
C PRO A 609 14.37 -18.18 28.42
N ALA A 610 15.37 -17.31 28.23
CA ALA A 610 15.93 -16.49 29.31
C ALA A 610 15.16 -15.20 29.57
N GLN A 611 14.42 -14.67 28.58
CA GLN A 611 13.78 -13.36 28.63
C GLN A 611 12.26 -13.40 28.37
N GLY A 612 11.71 -14.59 28.15
CA GLY A 612 10.32 -14.73 27.71
C GLY A 612 10.12 -14.33 26.24
N THR A 613 8.86 -14.12 25.84
CA THR A 613 8.55 -13.70 24.48
C THR A 613 9.04 -12.28 24.24
N VAL A 614 10.14 -12.13 23.53
CA VAL A 614 10.67 -10.84 23.13
C VAL A 614 9.93 -10.39 21.86
N PRO A 615 9.29 -9.21 21.84
CA PRO A 615 8.77 -8.65 20.61
C PRO A 615 9.95 -8.40 19.66
N SER A 616 10.05 -9.19 18.63
CA SER A 616 11.15 -9.05 17.67
C SER A 616 10.66 -8.49 16.34
N ALA A 617 9.99 -7.34 16.36
CA ALA A 617 9.93 -6.53 15.17
C ALA A 617 11.33 -6.22 14.64
N ASP A 618 12.31 -6.22 15.55
CA ASP A 618 13.73 -6.20 15.21
C ASP A 618 14.22 -7.53 14.64
N TRP A 619 13.48 -8.61 14.78
CA TRP A 619 13.97 -9.93 14.39
C TRP A 619 14.10 -10.09 12.87
N TYR A 620 13.16 -9.62 12.11
CA TYR A 620 13.32 -9.47 10.65
C TYR A 620 14.44 -8.47 10.29
N LEU A 621 14.91 -7.67 11.26
CA LEU A 621 15.92 -6.65 11.10
C LEU A 621 17.26 -7.03 11.72
N ARG A 622 17.28 -7.82 12.80
CA ARG A 622 18.51 -8.25 13.44
C ARG A 622 19.04 -9.48 12.74
N GLN A 623 20.10 -9.29 12.03
CA GLN A 623 21.07 -10.34 11.76
C GLN A 623 21.76 -10.71 13.09
N ASP A 624 21.04 -11.33 14.01
CA ASP A 624 21.70 -11.92 15.17
C ASP A 624 22.34 -13.25 14.70
N PRO A 625 23.68 -13.34 14.66
CA PRO A 625 24.37 -14.55 14.21
C PRO A 625 24.05 -15.77 15.07
N ALA A 626 23.57 -15.58 16.31
CA ALA A 626 23.22 -16.66 17.20
C ALA A 626 21.89 -17.33 16.84
N TYR A 627 20.94 -16.60 16.25
CA TYR A 627 19.59 -17.09 16.01
C TYR A 627 19.31 -17.33 14.53
N PHE A 628 19.69 -16.40 13.67
CA PHE A 628 19.32 -16.50 12.27
C PHE A 628 20.19 -15.61 11.38
N HIS A 629 20.82 -16.20 10.38
CA HIS A 629 21.48 -15.47 9.31
C HIS A 629 20.48 -15.17 8.18
N GLY A 630 19.36 -14.52 8.51
CA GLY A 630 18.31 -14.20 7.55
C GLY A 630 18.52 -12.85 6.88
N PRO A 631 18.07 -12.72 5.62
CA PRO A 631 17.98 -11.44 4.96
C PRO A 631 16.88 -10.57 5.58
N THR A 632 17.04 -9.23 5.50
CA THR A 632 15.99 -8.29 5.88
C THR A 632 14.73 -8.47 5.00
N VAL A 633 13.59 -7.91 5.41
CA VAL A 633 12.38 -7.86 4.56
C VAL A 633 12.71 -7.32 3.17
N ALA A 634 13.44 -6.21 3.12
CA ALA A 634 13.85 -5.59 1.85
C ALA A 634 14.77 -6.49 1.01
N ASP A 635 15.62 -7.32 1.63
CA ASP A 635 16.44 -8.29 0.90
C ASP A 635 15.61 -9.46 0.36
N LEU A 636 14.66 -9.98 1.16
CA LEU A 636 13.72 -11.02 0.73
C LEU A 636 12.94 -10.56 -0.51
N GLN A 637 12.46 -9.33 -0.48
CA GLN A 637 11.74 -8.74 -1.61
C GLN A 637 12.65 -8.47 -2.81
N ARG A 638 13.74 -7.72 -2.63
CA ARG A 638 14.58 -7.26 -3.74
C ARG A 638 15.50 -8.31 -4.32
N ARG A 639 16.13 -9.14 -3.46
CA ARG A 639 17.11 -10.16 -3.91
C ARG A 639 16.44 -11.48 -4.29
N SER A 640 15.38 -11.85 -3.56
CA SER A 640 14.71 -13.14 -3.76
C SER A 640 13.37 -13.02 -4.47
N GLY A 641 12.82 -11.81 -4.67
CA GLY A 641 11.54 -11.59 -5.31
C GLY A 641 10.37 -12.23 -4.55
N LEU A 642 10.49 -12.34 -3.22
CA LEU A 642 9.47 -12.92 -2.36
C LEU A 642 8.55 -11.85 -1.81
N LYS A 643 7.28 -12.19 -1.60
CA LYS A 643 6.40 -11.47 -0.67
C LYS A 643 6.72 -11.92 0.76
N VAL A 644 6.55 -11.01 1.71
CA VAL A 644 6.76 -11.25 3.14
C VAL A 644 5.48 -10.93 3.89
N VAL A 645 4.86 -11.95 4.52
CA VAL A 645 3.57 -11.84 5.21
C VAL A 645 3.68 -12.54 6.57
N PRO A 646 4.09 -11.83 7.63
CA PRO A 646 4.28 -12.43 8.96
C PRO A 646 2.95 -12.78 9.64
N TYR A 647 3.04 -13.69 10.62
CA TYR A 647 1.95 -14.15 11.50
C TYR A 647 2.44 -14.24 12.97
N THR A 648 1.59 -14.25 13.95
CA THR A 648 0.29 -13.62 14.04
C THR A 648 0.48 -12.31 14.77
N VAL A 649 0.14 -11.20 14.15
CA VAL A 649 0.46 -9.86 14.67
C VAL A 649 -0.84 -9.19 15.11
N ASP A 650 -1.03 -8.97 16.41
CA ASP A 650 -2.31 -8.55 16.99
C ASP A 650 -2.29 -7.18 17.68
N ASP A 651 -1.11 -6.75 18.12
CA ASP A 651 -0.92 -5.45 18.75
C ASP A 651 -0.75 -4.34 17.69
N PRO A 652 -1.54 -3.25 17.72
CA PRO A 652 -1.46 -2.18 16.74
C PRO A 652 -0.10 -1.49 16.65
N ALA A 653 0.65 -1.38 17.75
CA ALA A 653 1.98 -0.78 17.72
C ALA A 653 2.98 -1.71 17.03
N VAL A 654 2.84 -3.03 17.23
CA VAL A 654 3.64 -4.03 16.52
C VAL A 654 3.24 -4.08 15.04
N MET A 655 1.93 -4.02 14.72
CA MET A 655 1.47 -3.90 13.33
C MET A 655 2.14 -2.72 12.62
N GLN A 656 2.17 -1.55 13.26
CA GLN A 656 2.84 -0.37 12.71
C GLN A 656 4.32 -0.63 12.45
N ARG A 657 5.05 -1.15 13.45
CA ARG A 657 6.49 -1.46 13.29
C ARG A 657 6.75 -2.44 12.17
N VAL A 658 5.92 -3.48 12.04
CA VAL A 658 6.05 -4.48 10.97
C VAL A 658 5.73 -3.88 9.60
N ILE A 659 4.74 -2.98 9.51
CA ILE A 659 4.44 -2.21 8.29
C ILE A 659 5.62 -1.33 7.89
N ASP A 660 6.27 -0.68 8.86
CA ASP A 660 7.45 0.20 8.65
C ASP A 660 8.64 -0.58 8.07
N LEU A 661 8.73 -1.90 8.34
CA LEU A 661 9.70 -2.79 7.71
C LEU A 661 9.43 -3.04 6.21
N GLY A 662 8.25 -2.68 5.73
CA GLY A 662 7.87 -2.83 4.33
C GLY A 662 7.27 -4.19 3.97
N VAL A 663 6.70 -4.96 4.91
CA VAL A 663 6.04 -6.24 4.61
C VAL A 663 4.88 -6.07 3.63
N ASP A 664 4.57 -7.12 2.87
CA ASP A 664 3.51 -7.11 1.83
C ASP A 664 2.11 -7.34 2.40
N GLY A 665 2.01 -7.84 3.63
CA GLY A 665 0.76 -8.11 4.33
C GLY A 665 1.03 -8.61 5.74
N ILE A 666 -0.04 -8.84 6.50
CA ILE A 666 0.00 -9.37 7.86
C ILE A 666 -1.16 -10.35 8.06
N ILE A 667 -0.89 -11.46 8.73
CA ILE A 667 -1.88 -12.41 9.26
C ILE A 667 -2.15 -12.03 10.71
N THR A 668 -3.43 -11.78 11.07
CA THR A 668 -3.83 -11.29 12.40
C THR A 668 -5.14 -11.89 12.89
N ASP A 669 -5.25 -12.09 14.21
CA ASP A 669 -6.48 -12.45 14.90
C ASP A 669 -7.49 -11.27 14.92
N TYR A 670 -7.00 -10.01 14.83
CA TYR A 670 -7.76 -8.77 14.90
C TYR A 670 -7.73 -7.99 13.58
N PRO A 671 -8.38 -8.47 12.51
CA PRO A 671 -8.28 -7.85 11.20
C PRO A 671 -8.79 -6.40 11.17
N GLU A 672 -9.77 -6.02 12.00
CA GLU A 672 -10.27 -4.65 12.09
C GLU A 672 -9.22 -3.68 12.63
N ARG A 673 -8.41 -4.10 13.61
CA ARG A 673 -7.28 -3.31 14.12
C ARG A 673 -6.24 -3.09 13.02
N LEU A 674 -5.93 -4.14 12.26
CA LEU A 674 -4.99 -4.06 11.15
C LEU A 674 -5.53 -3.16 10.03
N VAL A 675 -6.83 -3.21 9.74
CA VAL A 675 -7.47 -2.29 8.78
C VAL A 675 -7.26 -0.84 9.21
N ALA A 676 -7.48 -0.50 10.48
CA ALA A 676 -7.27 0.86 10.98
C ALA A 676 -5.80 1.31 10.82
N VAL A 677 -4.84 0.44 11.15
CA VAL A 677 -3.41 0.73 10.97
C VAL A 677 -3.06 0.87 9.49
N ALA A 678 -3.57 -0.01 8.62
CA ALA A 678 -3.31 0.05 7.18
C ALA A 678 -3.87 1.33 6.54
N ILE A 679 -5.06 1.78 6.96
CA ILE A 679 -5.65 3.05 6.50
C ILE A 679 -4.74 4.22 6.89
N ARG A 680 -4.28 4.31 8.15
CA ARG A 680 -3.36 5.37 8.58
C ARG A 680 -2.09 5.44 7.72
N ASN A 681 -1.64 4.32 7.22
CA ASN A 681 -0.46 4.20 6.36
C ASN A 681 -0.77 4.35 4.86
N GLY A 682 -2.00 4.68 4.49
CA GLY A 682 -2.41 4.82 3.09
C GLY A 682 -2.41 3.51 2.29
N LEU A 683 -2.46 2.38 2.97
CA LEU A 683 -2.36 1.04 2.38
C LEU A 683 -3.74 0.39 2.15
N ARG A 684 -4.79 1.10 2.55
CA ARG A 684 -6.22 0.73 2.37
C ARG A 684 -7.12 1.97 2.25
#